data_8e4bc58cb31fa70a958c5cee63e396c3
#
_entry.id   8e4bc58cb31fa70a958c5cee63e396c3
#
_cell.length_a   1.000
_cell.length_b   1.000
_cell.length_c   1.000
_cell.angle_alpha   90.00
_cell.angle_beta   90.00
_cell.angle_gamma   90.00
#
_symmetry.space_group_name_H-M   'P 1'
#
loop_
_entity.id
_entity.type
_entity.pdbx_description
1 polymer ?
#
loop_
_entity_poly.entity_id
_entity_poly.type
_entity_poly.pdbx_seq_one_letter_code
_entity_poly.pdbx_strand_id
1 'polypeptide(L)'
;MKKQLLFCCLATLGLNAMQAQNFNEWKDPEVNSVNRSTMHTNYFAYASADEAKAGIKENSKNFMTLNGLWKFNWVRNADARPTDFFQTNFNDKGWDNIKVPGVWELNGYGDPIYVNVGYAWRSQFKNNPPFVPVENNHVGSYRKEIILPADWKGKEIFAHFGSVTSNMYLWVNGRYVGYSEDSKLEAEFNLTNYLKPGKNIIAFQVFRWCDGTYLEDQDFFRYSGVGRDCYLYARDKKYIQDIRVTPDLDSQYKDGTLNISVDLKGSGTVALNLTDAQGNSVATADLKGSGKLNTTLNISNPAKWTAETPNLYTLTATLKNGNSTVEVIPVKVGFRKIELKGGQILVNGQPVLFKGADRHEMDPDGGYVVSLERMLQDIKVMKELNINAVRTCHYPDDNRWYDLCDQYGLYVVAEANVESHGMGYGDQTLAKNPSYAKAHMERNQRNVQRSYNHPSIIFWSLGNEAGMGPNFEKCYTWIKNEDKTRAVQYEQARTSEFTDIYCPMYLGYEGCIKYCEGDIQKPLIQCEYAHAMGNSQGGFKEYWDIIRKYPKYQGGFIWDFVDQSCHWKNKDGVDIYGYGGDFNKYDGSDNNFNDNGLISPDRVPNPHAYEVAYFYQDIWTTPADLAKGEINIFNENFFRDLSSYYMEWQLLANGEVVQTGIVSDLKAAPQQTVKVQLPIDTKNICPCKELLLNVNYKLKAAETLLPAGTTVAYDQLSIRDYKAPELKLENVQASNLAVNVPSILDNDHYYLIVKGENFSMDFNRQNGYLCRYDVNGMQMMEDGSELTPNFWRAPTDNDFGAGLQRKYAVWKNPELKLTSLKHGIENDQAVVRAEYDMKSVGGKLFLTYTINNKGAVKVTQKMVADKSKKVSEMFRFGMQL
;
A
#
# COMPACT_ATOMS: atom_id res chain seq x y z
N MET A 1 -61.36 31.51 -68.03
CA MET A 1 -60.03 31.47 -67.52
C MET A 1 -60.04 30.78 -66.21
N LYS A 2 -59.74 29.48 -66.16
CA LYS A 2 -59.60 28.67 -64.92
C LYS A 2 -58.29 27.98 -65.00
N LYS A 3 -57.34 28.29 -64.05
CA LYS A 3 -56.08 27.59 -63.88
C LYS A 3 -56.36 26.37 -63.00
N GLN A 4 -56.08 25.18 -63.49
CA GLN A 4 -55.95 23.95 -62.71
C GLN A 4 -54.65 23.91 -62.07
N LEU A 5 -54.61 23.73 -60.79
CA LEU A 5 -53.40 23.36 -59.97
C LEU A 5 -53.32 21.87 -60.02
N LEU A 6 -52.17 21.39 -60.51
CA LEU A 6 -51.72 19.96 -60.42
C LEU A 6 -50.94 19.79 -59.14
N PHE A 7 -51.42 18.93 -58.21
CA PHE A 7 -50.70 18.53 -56.99
C PHE A 7 -49.83 17.33 -57.32
N CYS A 8 -48.52 17.58 -57.40
CA CYS A 8 -47.54 16.47 -57.39
C CYS A 8 -47.21 16.08 -55.98
N CYS A 9 -47.61 14.86 -55.55
CA CYS A 9 -47.12 14.22 -54.37
C CYS A 9 -45.68 13.72 -54.62
N LEU A 10 -44.67 14.43 -54.09
CA LEU A 10 -43.34 13.91 -53.96
C LEU A 10 -43.25 13.04 -52.66
N ALA A 11 -43.20 11.74 -52.82
CA ALA A 11 -42.80 10.83 -51.78
C ALA A 11 -41.30 11.00 -51.51
N THR A 12 -40.94 11.71 -50.46
CA THR A 12 -39.58 11.74 -49.96
C THR A 12 -39.29 10.43 -49.28
N LEU A 13 -38.60 9.53 -49.98
CA LEU A 13 -37.86 8.44 -49.36
C LEU A 13 -36.75 9.06 -48.52
N GLY A 14 -36.94 9.05 -47.21
CA GLY A 14 -35.92 9.38 -46.26
C GLY A 14 -34.80 8.30 -46.31
N LEU A 15 -33.78 8.56 -47.10
CA LEU A 15 -32.48 7.94 -46.94
C LEU A 15 -31.89 8.43 -45.62
N ASN A 16 -32.07 7.65 -44.57
CA ASN A 16 -31.21 7.75 -43.41
C ASN A 16 -29.80 7.43 -43.90
N ALA A 17 -29.03 8.46 -44.24
CA ALA A 17 -27.60 8.34 -44.35
C ALA A 17 -27.13 7.93 -42.94
N MET A 18 -26.74 6.67 -42.74
CA MET A 18 -25.87 6.28 -41.64
C MET A 18 -24.62 7.12 -41.81
N GLN A 19 -24.52 8.21 -41.06
CA GLN A 19 -23.25 8.88 -40.86
C GLN A 19 -22.31 7.77 -40.35
N ALA A 20 -21.23 7.52 -41.08
CA ALA A 20 -20.14 6.65 -40.56
C ALA A 20 -19.70 7.25 -39.25
N GLN A 21 -19.96 6.55 -38.16
CA GLN A 21 -19.61 7.00 -36.80
C GLN A 21 -18.10 7.08 -36.77
N ASN A 22 -17.56 8.26 -36.64
CA ASN A 22 -16.13 8.48 -36.48
C ASN A 22 -15.82 8.17 -35.01
N PHE A 23 -15.28 7.01 -34.70
CA PHE A 23 -14.85 6.59 -33.36
C PHE A 23 -13.57 7.33 -32.95
N ASN A 24 -13.69 8.61 -32.59
CA ASN A 24 -12.58 9.50 -32.23
C ASN A 24 -12.60 9.92 -30.76
N GLU A 25 -13.54 9.39 -29.98
CA GLU A 25 -13.72 9.72 -28.56
C GLU A 25 -12.42 9.53 -27.77
N TRP A 26 -11.63 8.51 -28.10
CA TRP A 26 -10.34 8.21 -27.44
C TRP A 26 -9.22 9.26 -27.65
N LYS A 27 -9.52 10.36 -28.33
CA LYS A 27 -8.65 11.53 -28.57
C LYS A 27 -9.33 12.85 -28.17
N ASP A 28 -10.48 12.77 -27.51
CA ASP A 28 -11.28 13.94 -27.18
C ASP A 28 -11.57 14.00 -25.66
N PRO A 29 -10.78 14.76 -24.87
CA PRO A 29 -10.90 14.82 -23.41
C PRO A 29 -12.21 15.42 -22.91
N GLU A 30 -13.05 15.97 -23.80
CA GLU A 30 -14.39 16.42 -23.45
C GLU A 30 -15.44 15.30 -23.54
N VAL A 31 -15.06 14.11 -24.07
CA VAL A 31 -15.95 12.96 -24.26
C VAL A 31 -15.48 11.75 -23.46
N ASN A 32 -15.64 11.76 -22.15
CA ASN A 32 -15.24 10.63 -21.29
C ASN A 32 -16.23 9.46 -21.34
N SER A 33 -17.43 9.66 -21.89
CA SER A 33 -18.43 8.61 -22.01
C SER A 33 -19.52 8.93 -23.02
N VAL A 34 -20.09 7.88 -23.64
CA VAL A 34 -21.29 7.93 -24.47
C VAL A 34 -22.23 6.84 -23.98
N ASN A 35 -23.47 7.20 -23.63
CA ASN A 35 -24.53 6.29 -23.14
C ASN A 35 -24.13 5.45 -21.89
N ARG A 36 -23.06 5.76 -21.19
CA ARG A 36 -22.73 5.16 -19.90
C ARG A 36 -23.78 5.59 -18.87
N SER A 37 -24.27 4.66 -18.08
CA SER A 37 -25.23 4.93 -17.01
C SER A 37 -24.60 5.87 -15.96
N THR A 38 -25.46 6.69 -15.33
CA THR A 38 -25.05 7.52 -14.19
C THR A 38 -24.58 6.62 -13.05
N MET A 39 -23.45 6.99 -12.42
CA MET A 39 -22.93 6.28 -11.26
C MET A 39 -23.93 6.33 -10.11
N HIS A 40 -24.09 5.23 -9.42
CA HIS A 40 -24.88 5.06 -8.20
C HIS A 40 -24.03 4.39 -7.11
N THR A 41 -24.51 4.37 -5.89
CA THR A 41 -23.84 3.68 -4.78
C THR A 41 -23.71 2.19 -5.06
N ASN A 42 -22.62 1.58 -4.53
CA ASN A 42 -22.38 0.15 -4.72
C ASN A 42 -23.45 -0.67 -4.00
N TYR A 43 -24.22 -1.45 -4.75
CA TYR A 43 -25.19 -2.44 -4.27
C TYR A 43 -25.53 -3.44 -5.36
N PHE A 44 -26.10 -4.58 -4.98
CA PHE A 44 -26.78 -5.49 -5.91
C PHE A 44 -28.27 -5.65 -5.52
N ALA A 45 -29.16 -5.57 -6.52
CA ALA A 45 -30.59 -5.73 -6.31
C ALA A 45 -31.03 -7.18 -6.50
N TYR A 46 -31.33 -7.83 -5.39
CA TYR A 46 -31.76 -9.24 -5.34
C TYR A 46 -33.24 -9.39 -5.63
N ALA A 47 -33.64 -10.57 -6.12
CA ALA A 47 -35.03 -10.83 -6.47
C ALA A 47 -35.90 -11.16 -5.25
N SER A 48 -35.30 -11.52 -4.12
CA SER A 48 -36.00 -11.92 -2.88
C SER A 48 -35.20 -11.56 -1.63
N ALA A 49 -35.88 -11.57 -0.48
CA ALA A 49 -35.25 -11.36 0.82
C ALA A 49 -34.24 -12.48 1.16
N ASP A 50 -34.49 -13.71 0.75
CA ASP A 50 -33.57 -14.83 0.99
C ASP A 50 -32.30 -14.71 0.20
N GLU A 51 -32.39 -14.33 -1.11
CA GLU A 51 -31.20 -14.02 -1.91
C GLU A 51 -30.38 -12.85 -1.30
N ALA A 52 -31.08 -11.78 -0.90
CA ALA A 52 -30.44 -10.61 -0.28
C ALA A 52 -29.75 -10.95 1.05
N LYS A 53 -30.35 -11.81 1.85
CA LYS A 53 -29.77 -12.30 3.11
C LYS A 53 -28.51 -13.15 2.86
N ALA A 54 -28.51 -13.97 1.81
CA ALA A 54 -27.34 -14.74 1.41
C ALA A 54 -26.19 -13.87 0.93
N GLY A 55 -26.48 -12.71 0.30
CA GLY A 55 -25.49 -11.73 -0.12
C GLY A 55 -24.59 -12.14 -1.28
N ILE A 56 -24.91 -13.23 -1.99
CA ILE A 56 -24.12 -13.79 -3.09
C ILE A 56 -24.81 -13.47 -4.41
N LYS A 57 -24.36 -12.41 -5.08
CA LYS A 57 -24.97 -11.93 -6.33
C LYS A 57 -24.95 -12.96 -7.45
N GLU A 58 -23.92 -13.82 -7.48
CA GLU A 58 -23.72 -14.88 -8.47
C GLU A 58 -24.82 -15.95 -8.42
N ASN A 59 -25.47 -16.11 -7.28
CA ASN A 59 -26.58 -17.04 -7.10
C ASN A 59 -27.94 -16.43 -7.41
N SER A 60 -28.01 -15.12 -7.67
CA SER A 60 -29.27 -14.46 -7.99
C SER A 60 -29.75 -14.80 -9.41
N LYS A 61 -31.02 -15.08 -9.58
CA LYS A 61 -31.65 -15.25 -10.91
C LYS A 61 -31.60 -13.99 -11.77
N ASN A 62 -31.28 -12.84 -11.19
CA ASN A 62 -31.11 -11.58 -11.89
C ASN A 62 -29.66 -11.34 -12.34
N PHE A 63 -28.73 -12.27 -12.10
CA PHE A 63 -27.32 -12.17 -12.43
C PHE A 63 -26.92 -13.14 -13.54
N MET A 64 -26.03 -12.71 -14.42
CA MET A 64 -25.40 -13.53 -15.43
C MET A 64 -23.95 -13.08 -15.63
N THR A 65 -22.98 -13.95 -15.31
CA THR A 65 -21.57 -13.62 -15.51
C THR A 65 -21.21 -13.45 -16.98
N LEU A 66 -20.35 -12.49 -17.27
CA LEU A 66 -19.64 -12.33 -18.54
C LEU A 66 -18.18 -12.75 -18.40
N ASN A 67 -17.72 -13.11 -17.20
CA ASN A 67 -16.38 -13.64 -16.99
C ASN A 67 -16.12 -14.93 -17.79
N GLY A 68 -14.86 -15.32 -17.87
CA GLY A 68 -14.42 -16.51 -18.58
C GLY A 68 -13.81 -16.20 -19.95
N LEU A 69 -13.84 -17.14 -20.87
CA LEU A 69 -13.17 -16.99 -22.16
C LEU A 69 -13.97 -16.13 -23.14
N TRP A 70 -13.27 -15.21 -23.79
CA TRP A 70 -13.75 -14.37 -24.89
C TRP A 70 -12.91 -14.61 -26.12
N LYS A 71 -13.50 -14.59 -27.32
CA LYS A 71 -12.76 -14.46 -28.57
C LYS A 71 -12.00 -13.14 -28.56
N PHE A 72 -10.73 -13.18 -28.95
CA PHE A 72 -9.80 -12.05 -28.80
C PHE A 72 -8.93 -11.89 -30.05
N ASN A 73 -8.83 -10.65 -30.52
CA ASN A 73 -7.88 -10.23 -31.55
C ASN A 73 -7.09 -9.03 -31.02
N TRP A 74 -5.79 -9.16 -31.03
CA TRP A 74 -4.88 -8.13 -30.59
C TRP A 74 -4.04 -7.61 -31.76
N VAL A 75 -3.87 -6.30 -31.84
CA VAL A 75 -3.02 -5.65 -32.82
C VAL A 75 -2.10 -4.64 -32.14
N ARG A 76 -0.89 -4.50 -32.71
CA ARG A 76 0.14 -3.64 -32.12
C ARG A 76 -0.10 -2.15 -32.32
N ASN A 77 -0.75 -1.76 -33.42
CA ASN A 77 -0.99 -0.36 -33.77
C ASN A 77 -2.49 -0.08 -33.87
N ALA A 78 -2.90 1.08 -33.39
CA ALA A 78 -4.31 1.46 -33.36
C ALA A 78 -4.98 1.46 -34.74
N ASP A 79 -4.27 1.85 -35.80
CA ASP A 79 -4.82 1.89 -37.17
C ASP A 79 -4.99 0.50 -37.81
N ALA A 80 -4.34 -0.54 -37.25
CA ALA A 80 -4.46 -1.92 -37.76
C ALA A 80 -5.66 -2.68 -37.16
N ARG A 81 -6.43 -2.05 -36.28
CA ARG A 81 -7.56 -2.69 -35.60
C ARG A 81 -8.68 -3.09 -36.55
N PRO A 82 -9.37 -4.20 -36.34
CA PRO A 82 -10.55 -4.54 -37.11
C PRO A 82 -11.67 -3.52 -36.82
N THR A 83 -12.32 -3.03 -37.88
CA THR A 83 -13.35 -1.98 -37.80
C THR A 83 -14.79 -2.49 -38.02
N ASP A 84 -14.93 -3.78 -38.33
CA ASP A 84 -16.21 -4.44 -38.62
C ASP A 84 -16.46 -5.68 -37.72
N PHE A 85 -15.54 -5.96 -36.79
CA PHE A 85 -15.55 -7.16 -35.95
C PHE A 85 -16.83 -7.33 -35.12
N PHE A 86 -17.53 -6.24 -34.83
CA PHE A 86 -18.77 -6.23 -34.05
C PHE A 86 -19.99 -6.75 -34.83
N GLN A 87 -19.87 -6.94 -36.15
CA GLN A 87 -20.97 -7.42 -36.97
C GLN A 87 -21.36 -8.86 -36.57
N THR A 88 -22.66 -9.17 -36.65
CA THR A 88 -23.17 -10.50 -36.23
C THR A 88 -22.72 -11.65 -37.12
N ASN A 89 -22.39 -11.37 -38.37
CA ASN A 89 -21.91 -12.33 -39.38
C ASN A 89 -20.37 -12.37 -39.49
N PHE A 90 -19.64 -11.62 -38.65
CA PHE A 90 -18.17 -11.60 -38.66
C PHE A 90 -17.62 -12.98 -38.33
N ASN A 91 -16.61 -13.42 -39.07
CA ASN A 91 -15.95 -14.70 -38.85
C ASN A 91 -14.77 -14.56 -37.90
N ASP A 92 -14.96 -14.92 -36.63
CA ASP A 92 -13.96 -14.89 -35.55
C ASP A 92 -13.31 -16.27 -35.26
N LYS A 93 -13.48 -17.26 -36.15
CA LYS A 93 -12.93 -18.62 -35.93
C LYS A 93 -11.41 -18.67 -35.79
N GLY A 94 -10.72 -17.75 -36.45
CA GLY A 94 -9.26 -17.63 -36.37
C GLY A 94 -8.75 -16.80 -35.21
N TRP A 95 -9.63 -16.27 -34.39
CA TRP A 95 -9.26 -15.46 -33.22
C TRP A 95 -8.83 -16.33 -32.03
N ASP A 96 -7.90 -15.82 -31.26
CA ASP A 96 -7.50 -16.41 -29.99
C ASP A 96 -8.64 -16.36 -28.95
N ASN A 97 -8.33 -16.82 -27.75
CA ASN A 97 -9.20 -16.66 -26.60
C ASN A 97 -8.40 -16.03 -25.48
N ILE A 98 -9.00 -15.06 -24.79
CA ILE A 98 -8.45 -14.46 -23.57
C ILE A 98 -9.42 -14.65 -22.41
N LYS A 99 -8.87 -14.81 -21.20
CA LYS A 99 -9.68 -14.85 -19.97
C LYS A 99 -10.09 -13.43 -19.59
N VAL A 100 -11.35 -13.23 -19.19
CA VAL A 100 -11.89 -12.00 -18.62
C VAL A 100 -12.41 -12.32 -17.21
N PRO A 101 -12.02 -11.59 -16.14
CA PRO A 101 -10.98 -10.57 -16.16
C PRO A 101 -9.61 -11.12 -16.51
N GLY A 102 -8.76 -10.27 -17.09
CA GLY A 102 -7.39 -10.59 -17.47
C GLY A 102 -6.72 -9.40 -18.16
N VAL A 103 -5.47 -9.12 -17.78
CA VAL A 103 -4.62 -8.11 -18.42
C VAL A 103 -3.87 -8.73 -19.58
N TRP A 104 -3.62 -7.98 -20.64
CA TRP A 104 -3.03 -8.53 -21.89
C TRP A 104 -1.62 -9.01 -21.66
N GLU A 105 -0.80 -8.20 -21.00
CA GLU A 105 0.64 -8.36 -20.87
C GLU A 105 1.01 -9.67 -20.12
N LEU A 106 0.20 -10.05 -19.13
CA LEU A 106 0.37 -11.32 -18.40
C LEU A 106 -0.31 -12.52 -19.09
N ASN A 107 -1.00 -12.28 -20.23
CA ASN A 107 -1.62 -13.30 -21.06
C ASN A 107 -0.94 -13.45 -22.43
N GLY A 108 0.27 -12.90 -22.61
CA GLY A 108 1.10 -13.08 -23.79
C GLY A 108 0.86 -12.07 -24.92
N TYR A 109 0.22 -10.94 -24.65
CA TYR A 109 -0.08 -9.89 -25.63
C TYR A 109 0.58 -8.56 -25.24
N GLY A 110 1.79 -8.34 -25.71
CA GLY A 110 2.65 -7.22 -25.30
C GLY A 110 3.44 -7.56 -24.05
N ASP A 111 4.12 -6.58 -23.50
CA ASP A 111 4.96 -6.71 -22.31
C ASP A 111 4.52 -5.74 -21.22
N PRO A 112 4.64 -6.10 -19.93
CA PRO A 112 4.44 -5.17 -18.83
C PRO A 112 5.40 -3.98 -18.92
N ILE A 113 4.90 -2.78 -18.67
CA ILE A 113 5.71 -1.56 -18.57
C ILE A 113 5.59 -1.04 -17.15
N TYR A 114 6.74 -0.75 -16.54
CA TYR A 114 6.79 -0.01 -15.29
C TYR A 114 7.58 1.28 -15.45
N VAL A 115 6.94 2.38 -15.15
CA VAL A 115 7.57 3.70 -15.06
C VAL A 115 7.01 4.45 -13.84
N ASN A 116 7.90 5.12 -13.10
CA ASN A 116 7.53 5.99 -11.99
C ASN A 116 7.02 7.34 -12.52
N VAL A 117 7.90 8.16 -13.06
CA VAL A 117 7.54 9.49 -13.55
C VAL A 117 7.51 9.51 -15.07
N GLY A 118 6.39 9.94 -15.61
CA GLY A 118 6.18 10.06 -17.05
C GLY A 118 5.47 8.86 -17.66
N TYR A 119 4.85 9.14 -18.79
CA TYR A 119 3.97 8.18 -19.46
C TYR A 119 4.73 6.99 -20.03
N ALA A 120 4.02 5.87 -20.19
CA ALA A 120 4.57 4.63 -20.75
C ALA A 120 5.24 4.78 -22.12
N TRP A 121 4.87 5.79 -22.88
CA TRP A 121 5.46 6.15 -24.17
C TRP A 121 6.63 7.12 -24.10
N ARG A 122 7.12 7.46 -22.92
CA ARG A 122 8.33 8.33 -22.77
C ARG A 122 9.47 7.75 -23.59
N SER A 123 10.31 8.58 -24.19
CA SER A 123 11.35 8.24 -25.15
C SER A 123 10.89 7.88 -26.58
N GLN A 124 9.61 7.57 -26.79
CA GLN A 124 9.06 7.22 -28.11
C GLN A 124 8.16 8.31 -28.69
N PHE A 125 7.45 9.03 -27.80
CA PHE A 125 6.49 10.07 -28.18
C PHE A 125 6.58 11.24 -27.21
N LYS A 126 6.58 12.48 -27.75
CA LYS A 126 6.56 13.69 -26.92
C LYS A 126 5.14 13.95 -26.43
N ASN A 127 4.97 14.13 -25.13
CA ASN A 127 3.67 14.50 -24.55
C ASN A 127 3.06 15.69 -25.24
N ASN A 128 1.84 15.51 -25.74
CA ASN A 128 1.05 16.51 -26.46
C ASN A 128 -0.44 16.24 -26.23
N PRO A 129 -0.95 16.36 -24.97
CA PRO A 129 -2.34 16.09 -24.66
C PRO A 129 -3.28 16.94 -25.52
N PRO A 130 -4.40 16.37 -26.09
CA PRO A 130 -4.92 15.04 -25.76
C PRO A 130 -4.38 13.89 -26.61
N PHE A 131 -3.43 14.12 -27.50
CA PHE A 131 -2.97 13.13 -28.46
C PHE A 131 -2.02 12.12 -27.81
N VAL A 132 -2.30 10.85 -28.07
CA VAL A 132 -1.45 9.70 -27.69
C VAL A 132 -0.83 9.07 -28.95
N PRO A 133 0.24 8.25 -28.82
CA PRO A 133 0.80 7.52 -29.95
C PRO A 133 -0.25 6.69 -30.68
N VAL A 134 -0.12 6.54 -31.98
CA VAL A 134 -0.88 5.56 -32.82
C VAL A 134 -0.06 4.28 -32.97
N GLU A 135 1.22 4.44 -33.21
CA GLU A 135 2.19 3.34 -33.20
C GLU A 135 2.39 2.83 -31.77
N ASN A 136 2.54 1.51 -31.63
CA ASN A 136 2.66 0.84 -30.33
C ASN A 136 1.47 1.08 -29.37
N ASN A 137 0.39 1.68 -29.86
CA ASN A 137 -0.88 1.75 -29.14
C ASN A 137 -1.70 0.51 -29.45
N HIS A 138 -1.53 -0.49 -28.64
CA HIS A 138 -2.16 -1.80 -28.83
C HIS A 138 -3.67 -1.70 -28.74
N VAL A 139 -4.37 -2.51 -29.53
CA VAL A 139 -5.83 -2.59 -29.48
C VAL A 139 -6.27 -4.04 -29.35
N GLY A 140 -7.07 -4.31 -28.33
CA GLY A 140 -7.75 -5.57 -28.10
C GLY A 140 -9.21 -5.51 -28.51
N SER A 141 -9.63 -6.42 -29.39
CA SER A 141 -11.02 -6.57 -29.80
C SER A 141 -11.59 -7.87 -29.27
N TYR A 142 -12.70 -7.76 -28.54
CA TYR A 142 -13.32 -8.88 -27.81
C TYR A 142 -14.68 -9.21 -28.41
N ARG A 143 -15.02 -10.52 -28.46
CA ARG A 143 -16.35 -10.99 -28.87
C ARG A 143 -16.80 -12.13 -27.98
N LYS A 144 -18.04 -12.12 -27.57
CA LYS A 144 -18.69 -13.22 -26.83
C LYS A 144 -20.10 -13.45 -27.28
N GLU A 145 -20.44 -14.69 -27.49
CA GLU A 145 -21.82 -15.12 -27.67
C GLU A 145 -22.43 -15.44 -26.33
N ILE A 146 -23.62 -14.94 -26.08
CA ILE A 146 -24.40 -15.21 -24.86
C ILE A 146 -25.80 -15.68 -25.22
N ILE A 147 -26.40 -16.44 -24.30
CA ILE A 147 -27.83 -16.82 -24.39
C ILE A 147 -28.54 -16.16 -23.21
N LEU A 148 -29.45 -15.24 -23.55
CA LEU A 148 -30.17 -14.50 -22.53
C LEU A 148 -31.18 -15.41 -21.83
N PRO A 149 -31.27 -15.39 -20.48
CA PRO A 149 -32.28 -16.18 -19.74
C PRO A 149 -33.70 -15.81 -20.16
N ALA A 150 -34.55 -16.83 -20.32
CA ALA A 150 -35.93 -16.64 -20.83
C ALA A 150 -36.81 -15.80 -19.90
N ASP A 151 -36.55 -15.87 -18.60
CA ASP A 151 -37.26 -15.13 -17.54
C ASP A 151 -36.84 -13.65 -17.44
N TRP A 152 -35.83 -13.22 -18.22
CA TRP A 152 -35.45 -11.81 -18.35
C TRP A 152 -36.30 -11.06 -19.39
N LYS A 153 -37.20 -11.75 -20.08
CA LYS A 153 -38.10 -11.11 -21.03
C LYS A 153 -38.96 -10.01 -20.35
N GLY A 154 -38.88 -8.79 -20.90
CA GLY A 154 -39.61 -7.64 -20.41
C GLY A 154 -38.97 -6.88 -19.26
N LYS A 155 -37.81 -7.34 -18.76
CA LYS A 155 -37.01 -6.62 -17.79
C LYS A 155 -36.10 -5.61 -18.47
N GLU A 156 -35.55 -4.66 -17.70
CA GLU A 156 -34.39 -3.87 -18.10
C GLU A 156 -33.12 -4.66 -17.80
N ILE A 157 -32.17 -4.63 -18.73
CA ILE A 157 -30.95 -5.40 -18.66
C ILE A 157 -29.75 -4.47 -18.75
N PHE A 158 -28.87 -4.55 -17.79
CA PHE A 158 -27.67 -3.74 -17.69
C PHE A 158 -26.45 -4.62 -17.83
N ALA A 159 -25.41 -4.09 -18.48
CA ALA A 159 -24.07 -4.65 -18.44
C ALA A 159 -23.20 -3.85 -17.48
N HIS A 160 -22.47 -4.55 -16.65
CA HIS A 160 -21.46 -4.02 -15.74
C HIS A 160 -20.09 -4.52 -16.17
N PHE A 161 -19.15 -3.60 -16.43
CA PHE A 161 -17.73 -3.87 -16.66
C PHE A 161 -16.95 -3.20 -15.54
N GLY A 162 -16.38 -3.97 -14.63
CA GLY A 162 -15.85 -3.45 -13.36
C GLY A 162 -14.60 -2.59 -13.48
N SER A 163 -13.78 -2.83 -14.50
CA SER A 163 -12.57 -2.03 -14.81
C SER A 163 -12.08 -2.38 -16.21
N VAL A 164 -11.90 -1.39 -17.07
CA VAL A 164 -11.35 -1.59 -18.42
C VAL A 164 -10.31 -0.52 -18.73
N THR A 165 -9.06 -0.92 -18.92
CA THR A 165 -7.92 -0.02 -19.15
C THR A 165 -7.52 -0.01 -20.64
N SER A 166 -7.48 1.13 -21.32
CA SER A 166 -7.66 2.51 -20.81
C SER A 166 -9.06 3.06 -21.14
N ASN A 167 -9.74 2.50 -22.14
CA ASN A 167 -11.08 2.89 -22.58
C ASN A 167 -11.84 1.68 -23.14
N MET A 168 -13.10 1.88 -23.48
CA MET A 168 -13.95 0.83 -24.00
C MET A 168 -14.99 1.36 -24.97
N TYR A 169 -15.02 0.81 -26.20
CA TYR A 169 -16.14 0.91 -27.13
C TYR A 169 -16.98 -0.36 -27.06
N LEU A 170 -18.29 -0.25 -26.94
CA LEU A 170 -19.23 -1.37 -26.77
C LEU A 170 -20.23 -1.48 -27.91
N TRP A 171 -20.43 -2.70 -28.42
CA TRP A 171 -21.45 -3.07 -29.39
C TRP A 171 -22.23 -4.31 -28.92
N VAL A 172 -23.52 -4.34 -29.25
CA VAL A 172 -24.37 -5.51 -29.04
C VAL A 172 -25.14 -5.79 -30.33
N ASN A 173 -25.06 -7.03 -30.81
CA ASN A 173 -25.73 -7.47 -32.04
C ASN A 173 -25.45 -6.56 -33.26
N GLY A 174 -24.23 -6.10 -33.42
CA GLY A 174 -23.81 -5.23 -34.52
C GLY A 174 -24.14 -3.76 -34.36
N ARG A 175 -24.79 -3.36 -33.25
CA ARG A 175 -25.20 -1.98 -32.97
C ARG A 175 -24.30 -1.36 -31.93
N TYR A 176 -23.82 -0.16 -32.21
CA TYR A 176 -23.06 0.63 -31.22
C TYR A 176 -23.93 0.95 -29.99
N VAL A 177 -23.38 0.67 -28.80
CA VAL A 177 -24.01 0.96 -27.52
C VAL A 177 -23.45 2.23 -26.93
N GLY A 178 -22.11 2.32 -26.78
CA GLY A 178 -21.49 3.46 -26.14
C GLY A 178 -19.99 3.34 -25.94
N TYR A 179 -19.46 4.34 -25.21
CA TYR A 179 -18.04 4.54 -24.90
C TYR A 179 -17.84 4.82 -23.41
N SER A 180 -16.69 4.46 -22.88
CA SER A 180 -16.31 4.80 -21.51
C SER A 180 -14.79 4.88 -21.34
N GLU A 181 -14.33 5.83 -20.56
CA GLU A 181 -13.01 5.98 -19.99
C GLU A 181 -13.05 5.91 -18.47
N ASP A 182 -11.90 6.10 -17.81
CA ASP A 182 -11.66 5.94 -16.38
C ASP A 182 -11.48 4.45 -16.00
N SER A 183 -10.23 4.00 -16.12
CA SER A 183 -9.85 2.58 -16.08
C SER A 183 -10.20 1.86 -14.79
N LYS A 184 -10.40 2.57 -13.70
CA LYS A 184 -10.51 2.02 -12.34
C LYS A 184 -11.91 2.14 -11.72
N LEU A 185 -12.87 2.64 -12.50
CA LEU A 185 -14.29 2.65 -12.13
C LEU A 185 -15.11 1.88 -13.15
N GLU A 186 -16.16 1.25 -12.67
CA GLU A 186 -17.06 0.45 -13.49
C GLU A 186 -17.77 1.26 -14.56
N ALA A 187 -17.95 0.67 -15.74
CA ALA A 187 -18.80 1.18 -16.79
C ALA A 187 -20.08 0.35 -16.88
N GLU A 188 -21.22 1.00 -16.67
CA GLU A 188 -22.52 0.36 -16.83
C GLU A 188 -23.27 0.90 -18.05
N PHE A 189 -23.95 -0.01 -18.76
CA PHE A 189 -24.75 0.33 -19.94
C PHE A 189 -26.11 -0.37 -19.91
N ASN A 190 -27.19 0.35 -20.19
CA ASN A 190 -28.51 -0.24 -20.39
C ASN A 190 -28.61 -0.89 -21.77
N LEU A 191 -28.59 -2.22 -21.80
CA LEU A 191 -28.63 -3.03 -23.02
C LEU A 191 -30.04 -3.44 -23.46
N THR A 192 -31.10 -3.04 -22.76
CA THR A 192 -32.47 -3.52 -22.97
C THR A 192 -32.91 -3.46 -24.44
N ASN A 193 -32.62 -2.35 -25.11
CA ASN A 193 -33.02 -2.13 -26.51
C ASN A 193 -32.08 -2.79 -27.54
N TYR A 194 -30.96 -3.35 -27.11
CA TYR A 194 -29.94 -3.97 -27.99
C TYR A 194 -30.02 -5.49 -27.96
N LEU A 195 -30.48 -6.05 -26.85
CA LEU A 195 -30.60 -7.49 -26.65
C LEU A 195 -31.91 -8.04 -27.20
N LYS A 196 -31.91 -9.31 -27.61
CA LYS A 196 -33.06 -10.07 -28.07
C LYS A 196 -33.16 -11.40 -27.32
N PRO A 197 -34.31 -12.04 -27.27
CA PRO A 197 -34.44 -13.36 -26.69
C PRO A 197 -33.49 -14.37 -27.35
N GLY A 198 -32.89 -15.23 -26.54
CA GLY A 198 -31.93 -16.26 -27.00
C GLY A 198 -30.55 -15.72 -27.29
N LYS A 199 -29.99 -16.06 -28.43
CA LYS A 199 -28.60 -15.78 -28.83
C LYS A 199 -28.34 -14.32 -29.10
N ASN A 200 -27.29 -13.76 -28.44
CA ASN A 200 -26.80 -12.42 -28.64
C ASN A 200 -25.26 -12.41 -28.77
N ILE A 201 -24.73 -11.38 -29.40
CA ILE A 201 -23.28 -11.15 -29.50
C ILE A 201 -22.98 -9.84 -28.80
N ILE A 202 -22.09 -9.87 -27.80
CA ILE A 202 -21.48 -8.71 -27.18
C ILE A 202 -20.08 -8.59 -27.77
N ALA A 203 -19.72 -7.38 -28.21
CA ALA A 203 -18.38 -7.08 -28.69
C ALA A 203 -17.91 -5.77 -28.10
N PHE A 204 -16.62 -5.70 -27.70
CA PHE A 204 -16.02 -4.46 -27.27
C PHE A 204 -14.58 -4.33 -27.72
N GLN A 205 -14.10 -3.10 -27.82
CA GLN A 205 -12.74 -2.79 -28.25
C GLN A 205 -12.10 -1.85 -27.26
N VAL A 206 -10.85 -2.14 -26.90
CA VAL A 206 -10.05 -1.44 -25.89
C VAL A 206 -8.76 -0.97 -26.53
N PHE A 207 -8.37 0.26 -26.27
CA PHE A 207 -7.07 0.81 -26.66
C PHE A 207 -6.15 0.81 -25.44
N ARG A 208 -4.86 0.54 -25.69
CA ARG A 208 -3.84 0.63 -24.66
C ARG A 208 -3.77 2.03 -24.06
N TRP A 209 -3.86 3.05 -24.92
CA TRP A 209 -3.78 4.46 -24.54
C TRP A 209 -4.89 5.26 -25.22
N CYS A 210 -5.46 6.17 -24.46
CA CYS A 210 -6.40 7.20 -24.92
C CYS A 210 -6.03 8.53 -24.27
N ASP A 211 -6.73 9.61 -24.59
CA ASP A 211 -6.52 10.92 -23.95
C ASP A 211 -6.70 10.88 -22.42
N GLY A 212 -7.60 10.03 -21.90
CA GLY A 212 -7.76 9.77 -20.47
C GLY A 212 -6.52 9.17 -19.80
N THR A 213 -5.62 8.52 -20.55
CA THR A 213 -4.35 7.99 -20.03
C THR A 213 -3.44 9.09 -19.48
N TYR A 214 -3.59 10.33 -19.94
CA TYR A 214 -2.87 11.47 -19.36
C TYR A 214 -3.25 11.80 -17.91
N LEU A 215 -4.36 11.27 -17.41
CA LEU A 215 -4.78 11.34 -16.01
C LEU A 215 -4.55 10.05 -15.23
N GLU A 216 -3.84 9.07 -15.79
CA GLU A 216 -3.59 7.76 -15.22
C GLU A 216 -2.08 7.44 -15.24
N ASP A 217 -1.28 8.40 -14.77
CA ASP A 217 0.19 8.34 -14.79
C ASP A 217 0.78 7.89 -13.44
N GLN A 218 0.09 6.97 -12.77
CA GLN A 218 0.49 6.45 -11.47
C GLN A 218 1.87 5.80 -11.52
N ASP A 219 2.64 5.91 -10.44
CA ASP A 219 3.84 5.11 -10.18
C ASP A 219 3.47 3.64 -9.99
N PHE A 220 3.22 2.96 -11.10
CA PHE A 220 2.70 1.61 -11.12
C PHE A 220 2.94 0.94 -12.49
N PHE A 221 2.71 -0.38 -12.58
CA PHE A 221 2.66 -1.05 -13.86
C PHE A 221 1.56 -0.49 -14.78
N ARG A 222 1.85 -0.49 -16.08
CA ARG A 222 0.92 -0.05 -17.15
C ARG A 222 0.36 -1.28 -17.86
N TYR A 223 -0.66 -1.90 -17.27
CA TYR A 223 -1.38 -3.00 -17.88
C TYR A 223 -2.58 -2.52 -18.68
N SER A 224 -3.05 -3.39 -19.59
CA SER A 224 -4.21 -3.16 -20.43
C SER A 224 -5.20 -4.33 -20.36
N GLY A 225 -6.46 -4.09 -20.68
CA GLY A 225 -7.47 -5.12 -20.69
C GLY A 225 -8.52 -4.96 -19.58
N VAL A 226 -9.03 -6.06 -19.05
CA VAL A 226 -10.16 -6.08 -18.10
C VAL A 226 -9.66 -6.50 -16.72
N GLY A 227 -9.67 -5.57 -15.76
CA GLY A 227 -9.09 -5.80 -14.43
C GLY A 227 -10.05 -6.39 -13.39
N ARG A 228 -11.37 -6.28 -13.58
CA ARG A 228 -12.39 -6.70 -12.60
C ARG A 228 -13.56 -7.40 -13.26
N ASP A 229 -14.44 -7.97 -12.45
CA ASP A 229 -15.60 -8.75 -12.89
C ASP A 229 -16.48 -8.04 -13.89
N CYS A 230 -17.02 -8.81 -14.85
CA CYS A 230 -18.00 -8.37 -15.82
C CYS A 230 -19.25 -9.25 -15.74
N TYR A 231 -20.42 -8.62 -15.77
CA TYR A 231 -21.70 -9.35 -15.70
C TYR A 231 -22.86 -8.56 -16.31
N LEU A 232 -23.92 -9.28 -16.62
CA LEU A 232 -25.23 -8.71 -16.86
C LEU A 232 -26.09 -8.86 -15.62
N TYR A 233 -26.97 -7.88 -15.41
CA TYR A 233 -28.03 -8.00 -14.40
C TYR A 233 -29.36 -7.48 -14.92
N ALA A 234 -30.43 -8.08 -14.45
CA ALA A 234 -31.78 -7.77 -14.88
C ALA A 234 -32.59 -7.14 -13.77
N ARG A 235 -33.36 -6.09 -14.09
CA ARG A 235 -34.23 -5.39 -13.14
C ARG A 235 -35.65 -5.24 -13.72
N ASP A 236 -36.62 -5.07 -12.87
CA ASP A 236 -37.96 -4.65 -13.31
C ASP A 236 -37.90 -3.25 -13.94
N LYS A 237 -38.99 -2.83 -14.61
CA LYS A 237 -39.10 -1.46 -15.12
C LYS A 237 -39.21 -0.41 -14.01
N LYS A 238 -39.57 -0.82 -12.84
CA LYS A 238 -39.56 -0.04 -11.60
C LYS A 238 -38.47 -0.59 -10.73
N TYR A 239 -37.53 0.27 -10.33
CA TYR A 239 -36.40 -0.13 -9.50
C TYR A 239 -35.82 1.06 -8.71
N ILE A 240 -35.07 0.77 -7.66
CA ILE A 240 -34.30 1.76 -6.90
C ILE A 240 -33.05 2.10 -7.68
N GLN A 241 -32.97 3.28 -8.24
CA GLN A 241 -31.84 3.72 -9.05
C GLN A 241 -30.60 4.05 -8.20
N ASP A 242 -30.82 4.62 -7.02
CA ASP A 242 -29.76 4.89 -6.05
C ASP A 242 -30.33 4.81 -4.63
N ILE A 243 -29.51 4.39 -3.68
CA ILE A 243 -29.83 4.38 -2.25
C ILE A 243 -28.62 4.87 -1.45
N ARG A 244 -28.78 6.01 -0.76
CA ARG A 244 -27.72 6.60 0.05
C ARG A 244 -28.10 6.57 1.51
N VAL A 245 -27.15 6.20 2.34
CA VAL A 245 -27.25 6.20 3.79
C VAL A 245 -26.23 7.16 4.40
N THR A 246 -26.67 7.99 5.32
CA THR A 246 -25.83 8.94 6.04
C THR A 246 -26.07 8.75 7.54
N PRO A 247 -25.34 7.80 8.17
CA PRO A 247 -25.37 7.65 9.62
C PRO A 247 -24.61 8.79 10.29
N ASP A 248 -25.15 9.24 11.43
CA ASP A 248 -24.53 10.25 12.27
C ASP A 248 -24.78 9.94 13.75
N LEU A 249 -24.06 10.60 14.64
CA LEU A 249 -24.23 10.54 16.09
C LEU A 249 -24.54 11.93 16.65
N ASP A 250 -25.23 11.97 17.76
CA ASP A 250 -25.52 13.21 18.49
C ASP A 250 -24.20 13.86 19.01
N SER A 251 -24.32 15.04 19.64
CA SER A 251 -23.17 15.75 20.18
C SER A 251 -22.48 15.06 21.37
N GLN A 252 -23.11 14.03 21.93
CA GLN A 252 -22.57 13.22 23.03
C GLN A 252 -22.09 11.86 22.55
N TYR A 253 -22.15 11.61 21.21
CA TYR A 253 -21.78 10.37 20.56
C TYR A 253 -22.55 9.15 21.12
N LYS A 254 -23.77 9.36 21.61
CA LYS A 254 -24.58 8.35 22.25
C LYS A 254 -25.65 7.81 21.28
N ASP A 255 -26.57 8.66 20.89
CA ASP A 255 -27.72 8.27 20.05
C ASP A 255 -27.41 8.52 18.58
N GLY A 256 -27.95 7.66 17.71
CA GLY A 256 -27.70 7.68 16.26
C GLY A 256 -28.88 8.18 15.46
N THR A 257 -28.59 8.83 14.35
CA THR A 257 -29.54 9.10 13.28
C THR A 257 -29.07 8.46 11.98
N LEU A 258 -29.98 7.94 11.18
CA LEU A 258 -29.70 7.42 9.86
C LEU A 258 -30.58 8.15 8.85
N ASN A 259 -30.01 9.07 8.09
CA ASN A 259 -30.67 9.71 6.96
C ASN A 259 -30.58 8.78 5.74
N ILE A 260 -31.70 8.53 5.11
CA ILE A 260 -31.81 7.62 3.96
C ILE A 260 -32.44 8.40 2.81
N SER A 261 -31.77 8.36 1.65
CA SER A 261 -32.28 8.89 0.38
C SER A 261 -32.37 7.76 -0.63
N VAL A 262 -33.55 7.58 -1.21
CA VAL A 262 -33.81 6.57 -2.25
C VAL A 262 -34.26 7.30 -3.52
N ASP A 263 -33.60 7.02 -4.65
CA ASP A 263 -34.04 7.47 -5.96
C ASP A 263 -34.79 6.32 -6.66
N LEU A 264 -36.08 6.48 -6.84
CA LEU A 264 -36.99 5.44 -7.34
C LEU A 264 -37.42 5.71 -8.77
N LYS A 265 -37.00 4.88 -9.71
CA LYS A 265 -37.54 4.87 -11.06
C LYS A 265 -38.93 4.20 -11.07
N GLY A 266 -39.93 4.96 -11.52
CA GLY A 266 -41.32 4.54 -11.43
C GLY A 266 -41.95 4.92 -10.10
N SER A 267 -43.02 4.22 -9.69
CA SER A 267 -43.73 4.45 -8.43
C SER A 267 -43.91 3.15 -7.66
N GLY A 268 -43.83 3.21 -6.34
CA GLY A 268 -43.92 2.03 -5.48
C GLY A 268 -43.87 2.40 -4.01
N THR A 269 -43.76 1.35 -3.17
CA THR A 269 -43.46 1.49 -1.75
C THR A 269 -42.11 0.85 -1.49
N VAL A 270 -41.18 1.58 -0.89
CA VAL A 270 -39.89 1.07 -0.42
C VAL A 270 -40.00 0.84 1.08
N ALA A 271 -40.11 -0.42 1.48
CA ALA A 271 -40.09 -0.81 2.90
C ALA A 271 -38.64 -0.92 3.36
N LEU A 272 -38.29 -0.15 4.38
CA LEU A 272 -36.96 -0.09 4.97
C LEU A 272 -36.95 -0.84 6.31
N ASN A 273 -35.99 -1.71 6.51
CA ASN A 273 -35.78 -2.40 7.79
C ASN A 273 -34.29 -2.39 8.15
N LEU A 274 -33.93 -1.71 9.24
CA LEU A 274 -32.58 -1.73 9.79
C LEU A 274 -32.47 -2.83 10.83
N THR A 275 -31.50 -3.73 10.66
CA THR A 275 -31.24 -4.83 11.58
C THR A 275 -29.84 -4.72 12.19
N ASP A 276 -29.69 -5.18 13.43
CA ASP A 276 -28.39 -5.33 14.09
C ASP A 276 -27.59 -6.54 13.55
N ALA A 277 -26.40 -6.79 14.10
CA ALA A 277 -25.55 -7.91 13.72
C ALA A 277 -26.16 -9.29 14.01
N GLN A 278 -27.13 -9.37 14.94
CA GLN A 278 -27.87 -10.59 15.28
C GLN A 278 -29.10 -10.77 14.40
N GLY A 279 -29.41 -9.80 13.53
CA GLY A 279 -30.60 -9.85 12.68
C GLY A 279 -31.88 -9.32 13.31
N ASN A 280 -31.81 -8.73 14.51
CA ASN A 280 -32.99 -8.12 15.15
C ASN A 280 -33.34 -6.79 14.48
N SER A 281 -34.59 -6.54 14.20
CA SER A 281 -35.06 -5.26 13.65
C SER A 281 -34.97 -4.17 14.73
N VAL A 282 -34.21 -3.10 14.42
CA VAL A 282 -34.00 -1.96 15.33
C VAL A 282 -34.80 -0.73 14.91
N ALA A 283 -35.09 -0.58 13.61
CA ALA A 283 -35.93 0.51 13.10
C ALA A 283 -36.52 0.17 11.73
N THR A 284 -37.71 0.71 11.44
CA THR A 284 -38.38 0.50 10.15
C THR A 284 -39.03 1.79 9.64
N ALA A 285 -39.16 1.92 8.31
CA ALA A 285 -39.95 2.96 7.68
C ALA A 285 -40.47 2.50 6.32
N ASP A 286 -41.56 3.09 5.87
CA ASP A 286 -42.10 2.92 4.53
C ASP A 286 -42.06 4.25 3.77
N LEU A 287 -41.45 4.25 2.60
CA LEU A 287 -41.41 5.37 1.67
C LEU A 287 -42.35 5.05 0.50
N LYS A 288 -43.35 5.91 0.25
CA LYS A 288 -44.28 5.71 -0.82
C LYS A 288 -44.25 6.87 -1.79
N GLY A 289 -44.03 6.60 -3.07
CA GLY A 289 -43.96 7.65 -4.09
C GLY A 289 -43.18 7.25 -5.32
N SER A 290 -42.52 8.24 -5.94
CA SER A 290 -41.65 8.13 -7.11
C SER A 290 -40.53 9.18 -7.05
N GLY A 291 -39.46 8.99 -7.79
CA GLY A 291 -38.27 9.87 -7.76
C GLY A 291 -37.57 9.85 -6.42
N LYS A 292 -37.05 10.98 -5.99
CA LYS A 292 -36.24 11.08 -4.78
C LYS A 292 -37.10 11.10 -3.52
N LEU A 293 -36.97 10.07 -2.68
CA LEU A 293 -37.67 9.85 -1.42
C LEU A 293 -36.68 9.89 -0.26
N ASN A 294 -37.04 10.56 0.83
CA ASN A 294 -36.13 10.70 1.98
C ASN A 294 -36.83 10.33 3.30
N THR A 295 -36.08 9.79 4.24
CA THR A 295 -36.52 9.58 5.61
C THR A 295 -35.35 9.62 6.57
N THR A 296 -35.64 9.73 7.86
CA THR A 296 -34.65 9.63 8.95
C THR A 296 -35.12 8.62 9.97
N LEU A 297 -34.24 7.69 10.34
CA LEU A 297 -34.44 6.75 11.45
C LEU A 297 -33.63 7.21 12.64
N ASN A 298 -34.23 7.16 13.85
CA ASN A 298 -33.54 7.43 15.11
C ASN A 298 -33.27 6.13 15.84
N ILE A 299 -32.02 5.91 16.26
CA ILE A 299 -31.54 4.69 16.90
C ILE A 299 -30.94 5.03 18.24
N SER A 300 -31.54 4.52 19.32
CA SER A 300 -31.00 4.77 20.67
C SER A 300 -29.73 3.94 20.88
N ASN A 301 -28.64 4.62 21.23
CA ASN A 301 -27.34 4.04 21.59
C ASN A 301 -26.87 2.91 20.66
N PRO A 302 -26.73 3.16 19.33
CA PRO A 302 -26.24 2.14 18.42
C PRO A 302 -24.81 1.73 18.76
N ALA A 303 -24.44 0.48 18.44
CA ALA A 303 -23.04 0.06 18.42
C ALA A 303 -22.31 0.86 17.35
N LYS A 304 -21.24 1.57 17.74
CA LYS A 304 -20.52 2.50 16.87
C LYS A 304 -19.53 1.73 16.01
N TRP A 305 -19.32 2.21 14.80
CA TRP A 305 -18.29 1.73 13.91
C TRP A 305 -16.96 2.50 14.15
N THR A 306 -15.87 1.77 14.31
CA THR A 306 -14.50 2.26 14.32
C THR A 306 -13.58 1.20 13.73
N ALA A 307 -12.31 1.50 13.41
CA ALA A 307 -11.35 0.48 13.00
C ALA A 307 -11.04 -0.53 14.10
N GLU A 308 -11.20 -0.16 15.39
CA GLU A 308 -11.03 -1.06 16.54
C GLU A 308 -12.27 -1.91 16.81
N THR A 309 -13.46 -1.39 16.50
CA THR A 309 -14.76 -2.05 16.76
C THR A 309 -15.69 -1.83 15.55
N PRO A 310 -15.53 -2.62 14.46
CA PRO A 310 -16.22 -2.39 13.20
C PRO A 310 -17.67 -2.92 13.22
N ASN A 311 -18.51 -2.34 14.09
CA ASN A 311 -19.89 -2.75 14.23
C ASN A 311 -20.74 -2.30 13.04
N LEU A 312 -21.38 -3.25 12.37
CA LEU A 312 -22.23 -3.01 11.21
C LEU A 312 -23.67 -3.43 11.44
N TYR A 313 -24.58 -2.58 10.98
CA TYR A 313 -26.00 -2.86 10.80
C TYR A 313 -26.25 -3.19 9.32
N THR A 314 -27.42 -3.75 9.03
CA THR A 314 -27.87 -3.98 7.64
C THR A 314 -29.22 -3.28 7.43
N LEU A 315 -29.22 -2.28 6.54
CA LEU A 315 -30.46 -1.69 6.03
C LEU A 315 -30.94 -2.52 4.84
N THR A 316 -32.11 -3.14 4.95
CA THR A 316 -32.76 -3.83 3.84
C THR A 316 -33.82 -2.93 3.24
N ALA A 317 -33.66 -2.53 1.99
CA ALA A 317 -34.66 -1.78 1.22
C ALA A 317 -35.41 -2.73 0.28
N THR A 318 -36.70 -2.93 0.53
CA THR A 318 -37.58 -3.81 -0.24
C THR A 318 -38.53 -2.96 -1.08
N LEU A 319 -38.34 -2.93 -2.40
CA LEU A 319 -39.28 -2.29 -3.30
C LEU A 319 -40.50 -3.22 -3.51
N LYS A 320 -41.71 -2.68 -3.29
CA LYS A 320 -42.98 -3.34 -3.46
C LYS A 320 -43.86 -2.66 -4.51
N ASN A 321 -44.54 -3.47 -5.31
CA ASN A 321 -45.64 -3.08 -6.19
C ASN A 321 -46.93 -3.74 -5.69
N GLY A 322 -47.74 -3.02 -4.93
CA GLY A 322 -48.79 -3.60 -4.12
C GLY A 322 -48.19 -4.53 -3.06
N ASN A 323 -48.62 -5.79 -3.05
CA ASN A 323 -48.11 -6.81 -2.12
C ASN A 323 -46.94 -7.61 -2.66
N SER A 324 -46.56 -7.41 -3.94
CA SER A 324 -45.49 -8.17 -4.57
C SER A 324 -44.15 -7.48 -4.38
N THR A 325 -43.13 -8.23 -3.97
CA THR A 325 -41.72 -7.77 -3.93
C THR A 325 -41.18 -7.66 -5.35
N VAL A 326 -40.62 -6.51 -5.68
CA VAL A 326 -39.95 -6.24 -6.96
C VAL A 326 -38.47 -6.54 -6.87
N GLU A 327 -37.82 -5.98 -5.88
CA GLU A 327 -36.40 -6.22 -5.58
C GLU A 327 -36.08 -5.91 -4.13
N VAL A 328 -34.94 -6.42 -3.67
CA VAL A 328 -34.43 -6.24 -2.30
C VAL A 328 -32.97 -5.86 -2.36
N ILE A 329 -32.62 -4.73 -1.73
CA ILE A 329 -31.26 -4.22 -1.67
C ILE A 329 -30.78 -4.16 -0.22
N PRO A 330 -29.78 -4.95 0.18
CA PRO A 330 -29.12 -4.79 1.47
C PRO A 330 -28.00 -3.74 1.39
N VAL A 331 -27.90 -2.87 2.39
CA VAL A 331 -26.84 -1.87 2.52
C VAL A 331 -26.26 -1.98 3.92
N LYS A 332 -24.93 -2.07 4.04
CA LYS A 332 -24.24 -2.04 5.32
C LYS A 332 -24.20 -0.62 5.88
N VAL A 333 -24.41 -0.48 7.19
CA VAL A 333 -24.46 0.81 7.89
C VAL A 333 -23.58 0.75 9.13
N GLY A 334 -22.60 1.65 9.21
CA GLY A 334 -21.77 1.85 10.41
C GLY A 334 -22.05 3.22 11.02
N PHE A 335 -22.55 3.25 12.26
CA PHE A 335 -22.82 4.50 12.95
C PHE A 335 -21.52 5.12 13.43
N ARG A 336 -21.14 6.25 12.86
CA ARG A 336 -19.96 7.02 13.22
C ARG A 336 -20.15 8.50 12.90
N LYS A 337 -19.34 9.33 13.57
CA LYS A 337 -19.24 10.75 13.33
C LYS A 337 -17.79 11.12 13.09
N ILE A 338 -17.50 11.90 12.04
CA ILE A 338 -16.19 12.43 11.72
C ILE A 338 -16.24 13.93 11.87
N GLU A 339 -15.27 14.52 12.57
CA GLU A 339 -15.21 15.95 12.83
C GLU A 339 -13.78 16.47 12.64
N LEU A 340 -13.68 17.69 12.11
CA LEU A 340 -12.46 18.48 12.10
C LEU A 340 -12.53 19.47 13.27
N LYS A 341 -11.68 19.31 14.28
CA LYS A 341 -11.71 20.16 15.46
C LYS A 341 -10.34 20.33 16.09
N GLY A 342 -9.95 21.56 16.35
CA GLY A 342 -8.68 21.86 17.03
C GLY A 342 -7.43 21.39 16.28
N GLY A 343 -7.48 21.35 14.93
CA GLY A 343 -6.37 20.86 14.11
C GLY A 343 -6.25 19.33 14.10
N GLN A 344 -7.31 18.63 14.43
CA GLN A 344 -7.36 17.16 14.46
C GLN A 344 -8.60 16.63 13.73
N ILE A 345 -8.50 15.42 13.21
CA ILE A 345 -9.63 14.57 12.83
C ILE A 345 -10.07 13.81 14.07
N LEU A 346 -11.37 13.88 14.36
CA LEU A 346 -11.99 13.08 15.40
C LEU A 346 -12.92 12.05 14.78
N VAL A 347 -12.83 10.82 15.24
CA VAL A 347 -13.79 9.74 14.96
C VAL A 347 -14.54 9.47 16.27
N ASN A 348 -15.86 9.64 16.26
CA ASN A 348 -16.69 9.50 17.46
C ASN A 348 -16.14 10.29 18.67
N GLY A 349 -15.63 11.50 18.40
CA GLY A 349 -15.07 12.40 19.41
C GLY A 349 -13.64 12.09 19.85
N GLN A 350 -12.99 11.04 19.34
CA GLN A 350 -11.62 10.67 19.70
C GLN A 350 -10.62 11.05 18.59
N PRO A 351 -9.46 11.60 18.94
CA PRO A 351 -8.42 12.00 18.00
C PRO A 351 -7.55 10.78 17.61
N VAL A 352 -8.12 9.88 16.81
CA VAL A 352 -7.47 8.63 16.42
C VAL A 352 -6.14 8.86 15.69
N LEU A 353 -5.24 7.87 15.77
CA LEU A 353 -4.00 7.84 15.02
C LEU A 353 -4.16 6.97 13.76
N PHE A 354 -3.69 7.48 12.62
CA PHE A 354 -3.72 6.77 11.34
C PHE A 354 -2.40 6.02 11.15
N LYS A 355 -2.41 4.74 11.46
CA LYS A 355 -1.32 3.78 11.30
C LYS A 355 -1.47 3.15 9.92
N GLY A 356 -1.10 3.91 8.88
CA GLY A 356 -1.50 3.66 7.50
C GLY A 356 -0.43 3.06 6.61
N ALA A 357 -0.89 2.46 5.51
CA ALA A 357 -0.06 2.10 4.35
C ALA A 357 -0.81 2.42 3.05
N ASP A 358 -0.06 2.79 2.02
CA ASP A 358 -0.55 2.94 0.65
C ASP A 358 -0.67 1.55 0.00
N ARG A 359 -1.78 1.28 -0.69
CA ARG A 359 -2.01 -0.03 -1.30
C ARG A 359 -2.40 0.10 -2.77
N HIS A 360 -1.54 -0.43 -3.63
CA HIS A 360 -1.90 -0.74 -5.01
C HIS A 360 -2.67 -2.07 -5.11
N GLU A 361 -3.64 -2.15 -6.05
CA GLU A 361 -4.28 -3.41 -6.42
C GLU A 361 -3.35 -4.21 -7.32
N MET A 362 -2.51 -5.08 -6.72
CA MET A 362 -1.52 -5.88 -7.43
C MET A 362 -1.53 -7.34 -6.96
N ASP A 363 -1.57 -8.24 -7.93
CA ASP A 363 -1.31 -9.67 -7.75
C ASP A 363 -0.12 -10.07 -8.63
N PRO A 364 0.87 -10.83 -8.15
CA PRO A 364 2.07 -11.17 -8.91
C PRO A 364 1.80 -12.01 -10.18
N ASP A 365 0.66 -12.72 -10.23
CA ASP A 365 0.24 -13.54 -11.38
C ASP A 365 -0.89 -12.88 -12.19
N GLY A 366 -1.69 -12.05 -11.53
CA GLY A 366 -2.89 -11.43 -12.11
C GLY A 366 -2.74 -9.97 -12.54
N GLY A 367 -1.67 -9.29 -12.12
CA GLY A 367 -1.56 -7.84 -12.30
C GLY A 367 -2.70 -7.10 -11.61
N TYR A 368 -3.56 -6.39 -12.38
CA TYR A 368 -4.73 -5.68 -11.85
C TYR A 368 -5.89 -6.60 -11.40
N VAL A 369 -5.82 -7.90 -11.71
CA VAL A 369 -6.86 -8.85 -11.33
C VAL A 369 -6.54 -9.43 -9.96
N VAL A 370 -7.16 -8.87 -8.93
CA VAL A 370 -6.95 -9.27 -7.53
C VAL A 370 -8.14 -10.07 -7.04
N SER A 371 -7.91 -11.28 -6.54
CA SER A 371 -8.96 -12.14 -6.03
C SER A 371 -9.44 -11.71 -4.63
N LEU A 372 -10.64 -12.16 -4.23
CA LEU A 372 -11.15 -11.93 -2.89
C LEU A 372 -10.24 -12.53 -1.82
N GLU A 373 -9.68 -13.72 -2.08
CA GLU A 373 -8.74 -14.39 -1.18
C GLU A 373 -7.46 -13.57 -0.98
N ARG A 374 -6.96 -12.94 -2.04
CA ARG A 374 -5.80 -12.05 -1.97
C ARG A 374 -6.10 -10.79 -1.17
N MET A 375 -7.27 -10.18 -1.36
CA MET A 375 -7.72 -9.04 -0.56
C MET A 375 -7.82 -9.39 0.93
N LEU A 376 -8.37 -10.56 1.26
CA LEU A 376 -8.43 -11.06 2.65
C LEU A 376 -7.05 -11.32 3.23
N GLN A 377 -6.11 -11.83 2.43
CA GLN A 377 -4.72 -12.01 2.84
C GLN A 377 -4.06 -10.66 3.14
N ASP A 378 -4.28 -9.64 2.28
CA ASP A 378 -3.77 -8.29 2.49
C ASP A 378 -4.27 -7.72 3.83
N ILE A 379 -5.58 -7.80 4.11
CA ILE A 379 -6.16 -7.32 5.38
C ILE A 379 -5.60 -8.09 6.58
N LYS A 380 -5.45 -9.41 6.45
CA LYS A 380 -4.86 -10.23 7.52
C LYS A 380 -3.46 -9.75 7.86
N VAL A 381 -2.60 -9.56 6.86
CA VAL A 381 -1.23 -9.05 7.07
C VAL A 381 -1.25 -7.64 7.63
N MET A 382 -2.14 -6.75 7.15
CA MET A 382 -2.31 -5.43 7.74
C MET A 382 -2.63 -5.51 9.25
N LYS A 383 -3.53 -6.41 9.65
CA LYS A 383 -3.85 -6.61 11.08
C LYS A 383 -2.69 -7.21 11.87
N GLU A 384 -1.91 -8.11 11.30
CA GLU A 384 -0.69 -8.66 11.91
C GLU A 384 0.39 -7.59 12.11
N LEU A 385 0.43 -6.59 11.25
CA LEU A 385 1.35 -5.44 11.31
C LEU A 385 0.78 -4.23 12.06
N ASN A 386 -0.37 -4.36 12.74
CA ASN A 386 -1.05 -3.28 13.45
C ASN A 386 -1.45 -2.08 12.56
N ILE A 387 -1.57 -2.26 11.26
CA ILE A 387 -2.06 -1.26 10.33
C ILE A 387 -3.57 -1.11 10.52
N ASN A 388 -4.03 0.12 10.77
CA ASN A 388 -5.45 0.44 10.98
C ASN A 388 -6.05 1.34 9.88
N ALA A 389 -5.23 1.76 8.91
CA ALA A 389 -5.64 2.66 7.84
C ALA A 389 -5.00 2.27 6.49
N VAL A 390 -5.70 2.53 5.39
CA VAL A 390 -5.21 2.29 4.03
C VAL A 390 -5.61 3.44 3.12
N ARG A 391 -4.68 3.88 2.26
CA ARG A 391 -4.99 4.77 1.14
C ARG A 391 -5.03 3.92 -0.13
N THR A 392 -6.13 4.04 -0.88
CA THR A 392 -6.25 3.39 -2.18
C THR A 392 -5.44 4.19 -3.18
N CYS A 393 -4.21 3.81 -3.38
CA CYS A 393 -3.28 4.56 -4.24
C CYS A 393 -3.26 4.00 -5.66
N HIS A 394 -3.44 4.80 -6.67
CA HIS A 394 -3.91 6.19 -6.66
C HIS A 394 -5.19 6.24 -7.49
N TYR A 395 -6.16 5.43 -7.11
CA TYR A 395 -7.43 5.19 -7.83
C TYR A 395 -8.43 4.45 -6.92
N PRO A 396 -9.71 4.43 -7.30
CA PRO A 396 -10.70 3.62 -6.59
C PRO A 396 -10.42 2.11 -6.76
N ASP A 397 -10.32 1.39 -5.64
CA ASP A 397 -10.16 -0.06 -5.62
C ASP A 397 -11.46 -0.79 -6.02
N ASP A 398 -11.39 -2.12 -6.14
CA ASP A 398 -12.56 -2.98 -6.30
C ASP A 398 -13.57 -2.75 -5.16
N ASN A 399 -14.86 -2.76 -5.46
CA ASN A 399 -15.92 -2.55 -4.46
C ASN A 399 -15.81 -3.50 -3.27
N ARG A 400 -15.39 -4.75 -3.50
CA ARG A 400 -15.18 -5.75 -2.45
C ARG A 400 -14.13 -5.33 -1.42
N TRP A 401 -13.11 -4.55 -1.82
CA TRP A 401 -12.11 -4.03 -0.90
C TRP A 401 -12.72 -3.12 0.17
N TYR A 402 -13.62 -2.23 -0.23
CA TYR A 402 -14.30 -1.33 0.72
C TYR A 402 -15.26 -2.10 1.64
N ASP A 403 -15.99 -3.10 1.11
CA ASP A 403 -16.82 -3.98 1.93
C ASP A 403 -15.99 -4.70 3.00
N LEU A 404 -14.79 -5.17 2.65
CA LEU A 404 -13.85 -5.80 3.58
C LEU A 404 -13.29 -4.80 4.60
N CYS A 405 -12.95 -3.57 4.19
CA CYS A 405 -12.53 -2.51 5.11
C CYS A 405 -13.62 -2.15 6.12
N ASP A 406 -14.89 -2.11 5.66
CA ASP A 406 -16.05 -1.91 6.54
C ASP A 406 -16.18 -3.03 7.57
N GLN A 407 -16.02 -4.27 7.12
CA GLN A 407 -16.20 -5.47 7.94
C GLN A 407 -15.07 -5.70 8.93
N TYR A 408 -13.84 -5.51 8.50
CA TYR A 408 -12.64 -5.83 9.29
C TYR A 408 -12.03 -4.63 10.01
N GLY A 409 -12.55 -3.43 9.80
CA GLY A 409 -12.15 -2.22 10.49
C GLY A 409 -10.81 -1.66 10.02
N LEU A 410 -10.81 -1.04 8.84
CA LEU A 410 -9.72 -0.19 8.36
C LEU A 410 -10.28 1.19 8.02
N TYR A 411 -9.61 2.25 8.45
CA TYR A 411 -9.90 3.60 7.96
C TYR A 411 -9.39 3.75 6.53
N VAL A 412 -10.20 4.31 5.65
CA VAL A 412 -9.89 4.39 4.22
C VAL A 412 -9.78 5.83 3.75
N VAL A 413 -8.70 6.13 3.03
CA VAL A 413 -8.61 7.28 2.12
C VAL A 413 -9.00 6.78 0.73
N ALA A 414 -10.17 7.16 0.26
CA ALA A 414 -10.66 6.78 -1.07
C ALA A 414 -10.23 7.82 -2.11
N GLU A 415 -9.30 7.44 -2.98
CA GLU A 415 -8.67 8.35 -3.93
C GLU A 415 -9.28 8.25 -5.33
N ALA A 416 -9.45 9.39 -5.97
CA ALA A 416 -9.91 9.48 -7.34
C ALA A 416 -8.79 9.11 -8.32
N ASN A 417 -9.13 8.49 -9.44
CA ASN A 417 -8.18 8.07 -10.48
C ASN A 417 -7.70 9.29 -11.30
N VAL A 418 -6.90 10.16 -10.67
CA VAL A 418 -6.32 11.36 -11.30
C VAL A 418 -4.86 11.48 -10.91
N GLU A 419 -3.98 11.23 -11.86
CA GLU A 419 -2.55 11.52 -11.74
C GLU A 419 -2.00 11.96 -13.09
N SER A 420 -1.19 13.03 -13.11
CA SER A 420 -0.55 13.55 -14.32
C SER A 420 0.89 14.00 -14.06
N HIS A 421 1.64 13.18 -13.30
CA HIS A 421 2.99 13.49 -12.84
C HIS A 421 3.95 13.85 -13.98
N GLY A 422 3.87 13.14 -15.11
CA GLY A 422 4.68 13.43 -16.31
C GLY A 422 4.38 14.76 -17.01
N MET A 423 3.32 15.50 -16.62
CA MET A 423 3.06 16.88 -17.06
C MET A 423 3.65 17.91 -16.08
N GLY A 424 4.21 17.48 -14.95
CA GLY A 424 4.76 18.32 -13.89
C GLY A 424 3.70 19.15 -13.16
N TYR A 425 4.17 19.96 -12.22
CA TYR A 425 3.29 20.73 -11.29
C TYR A 425 3.18 22.22 -11.65
N GLY A 426 3.86 22.63 -12.73
CA GLY A 426 3.91 24.03 -13.20
C GLY A 426 2.72 24.43 -14.10
N ASP A 427 3.02 25.20 -15.15
CA ASP A 427 1.99 25.72 -16.07
C ASP A 427 1.48 24.66 -17.06
N GLN A 428 2.21 23.56 -17.23
CA GLN A 428 1.82 22.47 -18.14
C GLN A 428 0.91 21.45 -17.47
N THR A 429 0.67 21.55 -16.16
CA THR A 429 -0.21 20.61 -15.46
C THR A 429 -1.62 20.59 -16.04
N LEU A 430 -2.21 19.38 -16.11
CA LEU A 430 -3.58 19.23 -16.57
C LEU A 430 -4.62 19.79 -15.58
N ALA A 431 -4.23 20.02 -14.34
CA ALA A 431 -5.05 20.72 -13.34
C ALA A 431 -5.48 22.13 -13.80
N LYS A 432 -4.68 22.76 -14.68
CA LYS A 432 -4.94 24.09 -15.25
C LYS A 432 -5.52 24.02 -16.67
N ASN A 433 -5.55 22.85 -17.30
CA ASN A 433 -6.05 22.70 -18.65
C ASN A 433 -7.59 22.56 -18.68
N PRO A 434 -8.35 23.52 -19.26
CA PRO A 434 -9.81 23.49 -19.22
C PRO A 434 -10.41 22.32 -20.01
N SER A 435 -9.74 21.78 -21.03
CA SER A 435 -10.25 20.61 -21.78
C SER A 435 -10.30 19.34 -20.94
N TYR A 436 -9.50 19.26 -19.87
CA TYR A 436 -9.52 18.14 -18.91
C TYR A 436 -10.41 18.39 -17.69
N ALA A 437 -11.09 19.54 -17.61
CA ALA A 437 -11.92 19.88 -16.44
C ALA A 437 -13.05 18.88 -16.21
N LYS A 438 -13.69 18.41 -17.28
CA LYS A 438 -14.75 17.40 -17.20
C LYS A 438 -14.22 16.07 -16.70
N ALA A 439 -13.08 15.62 -17.19
CA ALA A 439 -12.45 14.36 -16.79
C ALA A 439 -12.05 14.36 -15.29
N HIS A 440 -11.43 15.44 -14.80
CA HIS A 440 -11.15 15.60 -13.36
C HIS A 440 -12.44 15.52 -12.53
N MET A 441 -13.46 16.25 -12.95
CA MET A 441 -14.73 16.30 -12.21
C MET A 441 -15.43 14.94 -12.20
N GLU A 442 -15.60 14.28 -13.35
CA GLU A 442 -16.28 12.98 -13.42
C GLU A 442 -15.57 11.90 -12.60
N ARG A 443 -14.24 11.83 -12.63
CA ARG A 443 -13.45 10.86 -11.85
C ARG A 443 -13.68 11.05 -10.35
N ASN A 444 -13.68 12.29 -9.87
CA ASN A 444 -13.98 12.62 -8.48
C ASN A 444 -15.44 12.34 -8.12
N GLN A 445 -16.38 12.77 -8.96
CA GLN A 445 -17.81 12.54 -8.72
C GLN A 445 -18.14 11.06 -8.63
N ARG A 446 -17.66 10.26 -9.57
CA ARG A 446 -17.94 8.83 -9.64
C ARG A 446 -17.33 8.06 -8.48
N ASN A 447 -16.11 8.43 -8.02
CA ASN A 447 -15.51 7.88 -6.81
C ASN A 447 -16.41 8.08 -5.58
N VAL A 448 -16.87 9.32 -5.36
CA VAL A 448 -17.73 9.66 -4.23
C VAL A 448 -19.12 8.99 -4.35
N GLN A 449 -19.74 9.07 -5.52
CA GLN A 449 -21.09 8.53 -5.75
C GLN A 449 -21.13 7.04 -5.55
N ARG A 450 -20.16 6.30 -6.10
CA ARG A 450 -20.05 4.85 -5.95
C ARG A 450 -19.86 4.42 -4.49
N SER A 451 -18.94 5.09 -3.81
CA SER A 451 -18.42 4.62 -2.53
C SER A 451 -19.06 5.31 -1.31
N TYR A 452 -20.13 6.10 -1.53
CA TYR A 452 -20.76 6.96 -0.53
C TYR A 452 -21.17 6.23 0.76
N ASN A 453 -21.66 5.00 0.65
CA ASN A 453 -22.26 4.25 1.78
C ASN A 453 -21.22 3.56 2.70
N HIS A 454 -19.93 3.55 2.36
CA HIS A 454 -18.92 2.84 3.14
C HIS A 454 -18.54 3.61 4.41
N PRO A 455 -18.76 3.05 5.62
CA PRO A 455 -18.36 3.71 6.86
C PRO A 455 -16.84 3.75 7.06
N SER A 456 -16.08 2.86 6.44
CA SER A 456 -14.61 2.84 6.50
C SER A 456 -13.98 4.07 5.87
N ILE A 457 -14.60 4.67 4.85
CA ILE A 457 -14.08 5.87 4.20
C ILE A 457 -14.19 7.07 5.14
N ILE A 458 -13.03 7.59 5.53
CA ILE A 458 -12.89 8.75 6.42
C ILE A 458 -12.52 10.01 5.63
N PHE A 459 -11.75 9.84 4.55
CA PHE A 459 -11.30 10.91 3.68
C PHE A 459 -11.62 10.60 2.23
N TRP A 460 -12.01 11.66 1.47
CA TRP A 460 -11.96 11.67 0.02
C TRP A 460 -10.66 12.31 -0.42
N SER A 461 -9.95 11.72 -1.37
CA SER A 461 -8.76 12.29 -1.97
C SER A 461 -9.01 12.62 -3.44
N LEU A 462 -8.63 13.84 -3.83
CA LEU A 462 -8.92 14.37 -5.19
C LEU A 462 -8.08 13.71 -6.28
N GLY A 463 -6.97 13.08 -5.90
CA GLY A 463 -6.00 12.46 -6.79
C GLY A 463 -4.59 12.53 -6.22
N ASN A 464 -3.61 12.24 -7.06
CA ASN A 464 -2.19 12.17 -6.73
C ASN A 464 -1.37 12.97 -7.75
N GLU A 465 -0.30 13.59 -7.34
CA GLU A 465 0.80 14.17 -8.12
C GLU A 465 0.43 14.79 -9.49
N ALA A 466 -0.64 15.57 -9.51
CA ALA A 466 -1.19 16.17 -10.74
C ALA A 466 -1.14 17.70 -10.76
N GLY A 467 -0.34 18.33 -9.87
CA GLY A 467 -0.28 19.76 -9.71
C GLY A 467 -1.56 20.37 -9.15
N MET A 468 -1.63 21.69 -9.01
CA MET A 468 -2.81 22.39 -8.48
C MET A 468 -3.36 23.38 -9.51
N GLY A 469 -4.68 23.48 -9.58
CA GLY A 469 -5.36 24.42 -10.46
C GLY A 469 -6.89 24.35 -10.38
N PRO A 470 -7.59 25.15 -11.21
CA PRO A 470 -9.03 25.32 -11.16
C PRO A 470 -9.85 24.01 -11.27
N ASN A 471 -9.27 22.98 -11.89
CA ASN A 471 -9.96 21.70 -12.02
C ASN A 471 -10.10 21.01 -10.65
N PHE A 472 -9.05 20.98 -9.84
CA PHE A 472 -9.11 20.44 -8.47
C PHE A 472 -9.91 21.33 -7.51
N GLU A 473 -9.83 22.65 -7.64
CA GLU A 473 -10.62 23.58 -6.82
C GLU A 473 -12.13 23.32 -6.99
N LYS A 474 -12.58 23.08 -8.22
CA LYS A 474 -13.96 22.69 -8.52
C LYS A 474 -14.32 21.32 -7.96
N CYS A 475 -13.42 20.35 -8.05
CA CYS A 475 -13.63 19.02 -7.49
C CYS A 475 -13.80 19.08 -5.96
N TYR A 476 -12.91 19.80 -5.26
CA TYR A 476 -13.02 20.01 -3.82
C TYR A 476 -14.37 20.64 -3.46
N THR A 477 -14.72 21.74 -4.12
CA THR A 477 -15.97 22.45 -3.87
C THR A 477 -17.19 21.56 -4.08
N TRP A 478 -17.18 20.74 -5.15
CA TRP A 478 -18.28 19.83 -5.42
C TRP A 478 -18.40 18.75 -4.33
N ILE A 479 -17.28 18.10 -3.91
CA ILE A 479 -17.31 17.07 -2.88
C ILE A 479 -17.81 17.65 -1.55
N LYS A 480 -17.35 18.83 -1.13
CA LYS A 480 -17.79 19.49 0.12
C LYS A 480 -19.28 19.84 0.10
N ASN A 481 -19.89 20.04 -1.07
CA ASN A 481 -21.33 20.24 -1.22
C ASN A 481 -22.10 18.91 -1.18
N GLU A 482 -21.54 17.86 -1.78
CA GLU A 482 -22.18 16.53 -1.91
C GLU A 482 -22.09 15.73 -0.60
N ASP A 483 -20.93 15.70 0.05
CA ASP A 483 -20.70 15.02 1.31
C ASP A 483 -20.11 15.96 2.37
N LYS A 484 -20.91 16.27 3.36
CA LYS A 484 -20.54 17.12 4.50
C LYS A 484 -20.00 16.33 5.70
N THR A 485 -19.94 15.01 5.58
CA THR A 485 -19.63 14.12 6.70
C THR A 485 -18.18 13.65 6.69
N ARG A 486 -17.43 13.88 5.61
CA ARG A 486 -16.05 13.44 5.47
C ARG A 486 -15.14 14.60 5.11
N ALA A 487 -13.87 14.48 5.49
CA ALA A 487 -12.83 15.40 5.08
C ALA A 487 -12.38 15.12 3.63
N VAL A 488 -11.82 16.15 3.00
CA VAL A 488 -11.24 16.08 1.65
C VAL A 488 -9.77 16.43 1.72
N GLN A 489 -8.91 15.64 1.09
CA GLN A 489 -7.48 15.88 1.01
C GLN A 489 -6.97 15.95 -0.42
N TYR A 490 -5.87 16.66 -0.61
CA TYR A 490 -5.04 16.67 -1.81
C TYR A 490 -3.66 17.26 -1.50
N GLU A 491 -2.58 16.53 -1.80
CA GLU A 491 -1.22 16.89 -1.36
C GLU A 491 -0.73 18.19 -2.01
N GLN A 492 -1.03 18.44 -3.32
CA GLN A 492 -0.62 19.65 -4.02
C GLN A 492 -1.42 20.88 -3.61
N ALA A 493 -2.55 20.71 -2.93
CA ALA A 493 -3.26 21.83 -2.30
C ALA A 493 -2.53 22.36 -1.07
N ARG A 494 -1.57 21.61 -0.52
CA ARG A 494 -0.74 21.99 0.62
C ARG A 494 -1.58 22.45 1.82
N THR A 495 -1.53 23.73 2.17
CA THR A 495 -2.27 24.34 3.28
C THR A 495 -3.38 25.28 2.81
N SER A 496 -3.70 25.31 1.51
CA SER A 496 -4.77 26.17 0.95
C SER A 496 -6.15 25.76 1.43
N GLU A 497 -7.16 26.57 1.11
CA GLU A 497 -8.57 26.28 1.42
C GLU A 497 -9.14 25.07 0.68
N PHE A 498 -8.47 24.55 -0.34
CA PHE A 498 -8.93 23.43 -1.16
C PHE A 498 -8.45 22.05 -0.66
N THR A 499 -8.13 21.94 0.61
CA THR A 499 -7.90 20.71 1.35
C THR A 499 -8.27 20.90 2.81
N ASP A 500 -8.86 19.89 3.42
CA ASP A 500 -9.17 19.91 4.87
C ASP A 500 -7.96 19.46 5.71
N ILE A 501 -7.04 18.73 5.12
CA ILE A 501 -5.90 18.07 5.76
C ILE A 501 -4.61 18.56 5.11
N TYR A 502 -3.59 18.86 5.88
CA TYR A 502 -2.24 18.98 5.37
C TYR A 502 -1.65 17.58 5.23
N CYS A 503 -1.55 17.10 4.01
CA CYS A 503 -1.12 15.74 3.68
C CYS A 503 0.11 15.73 2.75
N PRO A 504 1.27 16.23 3.22
CA PRO A 504 2.49 16.24 2.42
C PRO A 504 3.01 14.83 2.20
N MET A 505 3.90 14.69 1.19
CA MET A 505 4.71 13.51 0.98
C MET A 505 6.10 13.71 1.58
N TYR A 506 6.60 12.69 2.30
CA TYR A 506 7.99 12.59 2.77
C TYR A 506 8.50 13.82 3.54
N LEU A 507 7.61 14.50 4.28
CA LEU A 507 8.01 15.63 5.11
C LEU A 507 8.93 15.13 6.24
N GLY A 508 10.17 15.64 6.29
CA GLY A 508 11.14 15.23 7.30
C GLY A 508 10.78 15.73 8.71
N TYR A 509 11.45 15.19 9.72
CA TYR A 509 11.16 15.42 11.16
C TYR A 509 11.06 16.90 11.54
N GLU A 510 12.05 17.70 11.13
CA GLU A 510 12.06 19.15 11.40
C GLU A 510 10.87 19.85 10.74
N GLY A 511 10.50 19.44 9.52
CA GLY A 511 9.33 19.96 8.82
C GLY A 511 8.03 19.65 9.55
N CYS A 512 7.89 18.42 10.06
CA CYS A 512 6.74 17.98 10.86
C CYS A 512 6.64 18.79 12.16
N ILE A 513 7.75 18.94 12.90
CA ILE A 513 7.80 19.71 14.14
C ILE A 513 7.42 21.17 13.88
N LYS A 514 8.06 21.80 12.89
CA LYS A 514 7.79 23.19 12.52
C LYS A 514 6.32 23.42 12.15
N TYR A 515 5.72 22.50 11.41
CA TYR A 515 4.30 22.58 11.07
C TYR A 515 3.41 22.49 12.33
N CYS A 516 3.70 21.51 13.20
CA CYS A 516 2.92 21.29 14.42
C CYS A 516 2.97 22.48 15.38
N GLU A 517 4.10 23.14 15.46
CA GLU A 517 4.32 24.35 16.29
C GLU A 517 3.76 25.62 15.65
N GLY A 518 3.37 25.58 14.38
CA GLY A 518 2.79 26.71 13.65
C GLY A 518 1.30 26.92 13.91
N ASP A 519 0.76 28.03 13.39
CA ASP A 519 -0.61 28.50 13.65
C ASP A 519 -1.69 27.83 12.80
N ILE A 520 -1.31 27.08 11.74
CA ILE A 520 -2.24 26.44 10.82
C ILE A 520 -3.04 25.37 11.56
N GLN A 521 -4.38 25.47 11.51
CA GLN A 521 -5.31 24.59 12.21
C GLN A 521 -5.86 23.48 11.30
N LYS A 522 -4.95 22.80 10.55
CA LYS A 522 -5.29 21.58 9.81
C LYS A 522 -4.51 20.40 10.40
N PRO A 523 -5.09 19.20 10.49
CA PRO A 523 -4.33 18.03 10.90
C PRO A 523 -3.21 17.77 9.90
N LEU A 524 -2.05 17.32 10.40
CA LEU A 524 -0.97 16.77 9.60
C LEU A 524 -1.16 15.25 9.54
N ILE A 525 -1.37 14.73 8.33
CA ILE A 525 -1.43 13.30 8.07
C ILE A 525 -0.70 13.11 6.74
N GLN A 526 0.51 12.57 6.76
CA GLN A 526 1.27 12.41 5.53
C GLN A 526 0.60 11.38 4.63
N CYS A 527 0.26 11.75 3.39
CA CYS A 527 -0.32 10.80 2.45
C CYS A 527 0.70 9.77 1.99
N GLU A 528 1.99 10.12 2.06
CA GLU A 528 3.12 9.20 1.87
C GLU A 528 4.26 9.57 2.81
N TYR A 529 4.85 8.58 3.48
CA TYR A 529 6.05 8.72 4.28
C TYR A 529 6.80 7.40 4.40
N ALA A 530 8.00 7.44 5.00
CA ALA A 530 8.79 6.26 5.36
C ALA A 530 8.93 5.25 4.19
N HIS A 531 9.32 5.76 3.01
CA HIS A 531 9.53 4.99 1.78
C HIS A 531 10.32 3.70 2.05
N ALA A 532 9.74 2.54 1.72
CA ALA A 532 10.19 1.24 2.21
C ALA A 532 11.00 0.42 1.19
N MET A 533 11.49 1.03 0.10
CA MET A 533 12.29 0.37 -0.93
C MET A 533 13.54 -0.29 -0.35
N GLY A 534 13.67 -1.59 -0.47
CA GLY A 534 14.83 -2.35 -0.02
C GLY A 534 15.16 -2.14 1.47
N ASN A 535 16.31 -1.57 1.78
CA ASN A 535 16.76 -1.26 3.15
C ASN A 535 16.54 0.22 3.53
N SER A 536 15.60 0.93 2.88
CA SER A 536 15.51 2.39 3.00
C SER A 536 14.70 2.86 4.19
N GLN A 537 13.76 2.07 4.67
CA GLN A 537 12.92 2.46 5.79
C GLN A 537 13.72 2.42 7.10
N GLY A 538 14.24 3.58 7.51
CA GLY A 538 14.91 3.78 8.79
C GLY A 538 14.35 5.02 9.48
N GLY A 539 14.61 5.18 10.79
CA GLY A 539 14.14 6.31 11.56
C GLY A 539 12.62 6.37 11.74
N PHE A 540 11.94 5.24 11.71
CA PHE A 540 10.49 5.16 11.87
C PHE A 540 10.05 5.54 13.29
N LYS A 541 10.86 5.19 14.27
CA LYS A 541 10.70 5.60 15.67
C LYS A 541 10.58 7.13 15.81
N GLU A 542 11.43 7.89 15.14
CA GLU A 542 11.49 9.34 15.23
C GLU A 542 10.20 9.99 14.74
N TYR A 543 9.58 9.46 13.67
CA TYR A 543 8.25 9.90 13.25
C TYR A 543 7.20 9.65 14.33
N TRP A 544 7.19 8.45 14.93
CA TRP A 544 6.17 8.08 15.92
C TRP A 544 6.36 8.75 17.27
N ASP A 545 7.60 9.10 17.64
CA ASP A 545 7.89 9.96 18.78
C ASP A 545 7.28 11.38 18.58
N ILE A 546 7.37 11.92 17.35
CA ILE A 546 6.79 13.23 17.00
C ILE A 546 5.25 13.13 16.96
N ILE A 547 4.69 12.11 16.34
CA ILE A 547 3.24 11.87 16.26
C ILE A 547 2.65 11.81 17.67
N ARG A 548 3.23 11.04 18.58
CA ARG A 548 2.75 10.92 19.96
C ARG A 548 2.96 12.18 20.78
N LYS A 549 3.90 13.03 20.38
CA LYS A 549 4.19 14.29 21.07
C LYS A 549 3.26 15.45 20.65
N TYR A 550 2.91 15.53 19.38
CA TYR A 550 2.18 16.66 18.80
C TYR A 550 0.78 16.22 18.34
N PRO A 551 -0.29 16.63 19.08
CA PRO A 551 -1.66 16.20 18.77
C PRO A 551 -2.14 16.49 17.34
N LYS A 552 -1.59 17.53 16.70
CA LYS A 552 -1.89 17.91 15.32
C LYS A 552 -1.36 16.92 14.29
N TYR A 553 -0.33 16.13 14.62
CA TYR A 553 0.25 15.11 13.74
C TYR A 553 -0.35 13.76 14.08
N GLN A 554 -1.28 13.28 13.24
CA GLN A 554 -2.09 12.08 13.53
C GLN A 554 -1.66 10.84 12.77
N GLY A 555 -0.46 10.82 12.15
CA GLY A 555 0.05 9.65 11.46
C GLY A 555 0.30 9.88 9.97
N GLY A 556 0.24 8.80 9.20
CA GLY A 556 0.47 8.83 7.76
C GLY A 556 0.35 7.45 7.13
N PHE A 557 0.62 7.41 5.82
CA PHE A 557 0.54 6.21 5.00
C PHE A 557 1.92 5.88 4.46
N ILE A 558 2.43 4.68 4.75
CA ILE A 558 3.75 4.23 4.30
C ILE A 558 3.70 3.92 2.82
N TRP A 559 4.64 4.42 2.05
CA TRP A 559 4.86 4.02 0.66
C TRP A 559 5.82 2.85 0.58
N ASP A 560 5.37 1.62 0.21
CA ASP A 560 3.98 1.22 0.12
C ASP A 560 3.76 -0.12 0.82
N PHE A 561 2.60 -0.74 0.66
CA PHE A 561 2.25 -1.97 1.36
C PHE A 561 2.92 -3.22 0.77
N VAL A 562 2.96 -3.36 -0.57
CA VAL A 562 3.43 -4.60 -1.22
C VAL A 562 4.39 -4.31 -2.35
N ASP A 563 5.51 -5.02 -2.40
CA ASP A 563 6.37 -5.04 -3.59
C ASP A 563 5.56 -5.41 -4.83
N GLN A 564 5.62 -4.59 -5.88
CA GLN A 564 4.73 -4.70 -7.03
C GLN A 564 5.27 -5.59 -8.14
N SER A 565 6.29 -6.42 -7.88
CA SER A 565 6.88 -7.33 -8.86
C SER A 565 5.96 -8.48 -9.23
N CYS A 566 6.16 -9.02 -10.45
CA CYS A 566 5.45 -10.17 -10.97
C CYS A 566 6.25 -11.46 -10.81
N HIS A 567 5.57 -12.60 -10.68
CA HIS A 567 6.22 -13.88 -10.91
C HIS A 567 6.64 -13.98 -12.37
N TRP A 568 7.93 -14.13 -12.63
CA TRP A 568 8.47 -14.15 -13.97
C TRP A 568 9.64 -15.14 -14.09
N LYS A 569 9.98 -15.49 -15.32
CA LYS A 569 11.21 -16.25 -15.59
C LYS A 569 12.16 -15.36 -16.36
N ASN A 570 13.41 -15.26 -15.88
CA ASN A 570 14.44 -14.57 -16.62
C ASN A 570 14.83 -15.31 -17.90
N LYS A 571 15.72 -14.74 -18.71
CA LYS A 571 16.20 -15.34 -19.96
C LYS A 571 16.87 -16.71 -19.80
N ASP A 572 17.34 -17.05 -18.61
CA ASP A 572 18.01 -18.30 -18.27
C ASP A 572 17.01 -19.34 -17.69
N GLY A 573 15.71 -18.99 -17.64
CA GLY A 573 14.63 -19.85 -17.14
C GLY A 573 14.54 -19.90 -15.62
N VAL A 574 15.25 -19.03 -14.90
CA VAL A 574 15.22 -18.95 -13.44
C VAL A 574 14.00 -18.13 -13.01
N ASP A 575 13.28 -18.62 -12.02
CA ASP A 575 12.17 -17.90 -11.40
C ASP A 575 12.68 -16.67 -10.66
N ILE A 576 12.07 -15.53 -10.93
CA ILE A 576 12.39 -14.22 -10.34
C ILE A 576 11.10 -13.46 -10.01
N TYR A 577 11.22 -12.45 -9.19
CA TYR A 577 10.26 -11.35 -9.13
C TYR A 577 10.64 -10.34 -10.21
N GLY A 578 9.86 -10.31 -11.29
CA GLY A 578 10.12 -9.44 -12.44
C GLY A 578 9.62 -8.02 -12.22
N TYR A 579 10.44 -7.04 -12.55
CA TYR A 579 10.14 -5.62 -12.47
C TYR A 579 10.46 -4.88 -13.76
N GLY A 580 10.26 -3.57 -13.81
CA GLY A 580 10.51 -2.78 -15.02
C GLY A 580 11.89 -3.03 -15.61
N GLY A 581 11.94 -3.32 -16.94
CA GLY A 581 13.16 -3.63 -17.69
C GLY A 581 13.55 -5.11 -17.76
N ASP A 582 12.91 -5.99 -17.01
CA ASP A 582 13.09 -7.44 -17.11
C ASP A 582 12.36 -8.03 -18.33
N PHE A 583 11.27 -7.39 -18.74
CA PHE A 583 10.39 -7.90 -19.80
C PHE A 583 10.93 -7.62 -21.21
N ASN A 584 11.49 -6.41 -21.45
CA ASN A 584 12.12 -6.05 -22.72
C ASN A 584 13.13 -4.90 -22.54
N LYS A 585 13.78 -4.46 -23.65
CA LYS A 585 14.81 -3.40 -23.65
C LYS A 585 14.42 -2.14 -24.41
N TYR A 586 13.20 -2.05 -24.95
CA TYR A 586 12.76 -0.96 -25.81
C TYR A 586 11.68 -0.08 -25.18
N ASP A 587 10.92 -0.56 -24.20
CA ASP A 587 9.97 0.24 -23.45
C ASP A 587 10.65 1.05 -22.34
N GLY A 588 9.99 2.11 -21.88
CA GLY A 588 10.43 2.87 -20.71
C GLY A 588 10.49 1.99 -19.47
N SER A 589 11.49 2.22 -18.61
CA SER A 589 11.65 1.47 -17.37
C SER A 589 12.29 2.32 -16.30
N ASP A 590 11.80 2.22 -15.07
CA ASP A 590 12.44 2.72 -13.85
C ASP A 590 12.95 1.58 -12.96
N ASN A 591 13.21 0.42 -13.58
CA ASN A 591 13.79 -0.77 -12.96
C ASN A 591 12.97 -1.25 -11.75
N ASN A 592 13.66 -1.55 -10.62
CA ASN A 592 13.05 -2.07 -9.39
C ASN A 592 12.45 -0.97 -8.50
N PHE A 593 12.17 0.21 -9.02
CA PHE A 593 11.61 1.30 -8.23
C PHE A 593 10.14 1.06 -7.82
N ASN A 594 9.51 0.01 -8.32
CA ASN A 594 8.20 -0.49 -7.92
C ASN A 594 8.24 -1.47 -6.71
N ASP A 595 9.44 -1.82 -6.21
CA ASP A 595 9.59 -2.73 -5.07
C ASP A 595 9.83 -1.92 -3.80
N ASN A 596 8.76 -1.29 -3.33
CA ASN A 596 8.74 -0.38 -2.18
C ASN A 596 7.99 -0.96 -0.98
N GLY A 597 7.63 -2.26 -1.05
CA GLY A 597 6.68 -2.88 -0.15
C GLY A 597 7.20 -3.14 1.26
N LEU A 598 6.32 -2.99 2.24
CA LEU A 598 6.50 -3.58 3.57
C LEU A 598 6.55 -5.12 3.50
N ILE A 599 5.92 -5.68 2.49
CA ILE A 599 5.84 -7.12 2.27
C ILE A 599 6.19 -7.47 0.81
N SER A 600 6.67 -8.69 0.60
CA SER A 600 6.96 -9.23 -0.73
C SER A 600 5.68 -9.41 -1.57
N PRO A 601 5.78 -9.65 -2.89
CA PRO A 601 4.62 -9.95 -3.74
C PRO A 601 3.80 -11.15 -3.24
N ASP A 602 4.42 -12.10 -2.54
CA ASP A 602 3.78 -13.27 -1.92
C ASP A 602 3.18 -12.98 -0.54
N ARG A 603 3.19 -11.71 -0.09
CA ARG A 603 2.66 -11.25 1.19
C ARG A 603 3.47 -11.77 2.39
N VAL A 604 4.77 -11.98 2.19
CA VAL A 604 5.70 -12.28 3.28
C VAL A 604 6.31 -10.97 3.79
N PRO A 605 6.24 -10.68 5.10
CA PRO A 605 6.81 -9.45 5.65
C PRO A 605 8.31 -9.31 5.39
N ASN A 606 8.71 -8.16 4.88
CA ASN A 606 10.11 -7.75 4.80
C ASN A 606 10.64 -7.38 6.20
N PRO A 607 11.95 -7.38 6.45
CA PRO A 607 12.49 -7.12 7.80
C PRO A 607 11.99 -5.84 8.46
N HIS A 608 11.83 -4.76 7.69
CA HIS A 608 11.35 -3.47 8.20
C HIS A 608 9.85 -3.45 8.56
N ALA A 609 9.05 -4.41 8.07
CA ALA A 609 7.66 -4.54 8.47
C ALA A 609 7.49 -4.83 9.98
N TYR A 610 8.46 -5.51 10.59
CA TYR A 610 8.43 -5.79 12.03
C TYR A 610 8.68 -4.54 12.87
N GLU A 611 9.51 -3.60 12.38
CA GLU A 611 9.66 -2.28 13.01
C GLU A 611 8.34 -1.50 12.94
N VAL A 612 7.65 -1.53 11.79
CA VAL A 612 6.33 -0.92 11.61
C VAL A 612 5.33 -1.53 12.59
N ALA A 613 5.23 -2.85 12.67
CA ALA A 613 4.34 -3.55 13.58
C ALA A 613 4.57 -3.13 15.05
N TYR A 614 5.83 -2.94 15.44
CA TYR A 614 6.19 -2.48 16.78
C TYR A 614 5.71 -1.05 17.06
N PHE A 615 6.01 -0.08 16.16
CA PHE A 615 5.62 1.31 16.40
C PHE A 615 4.13 1.57 16.16
N TYR A 616 3.44 0.67 15.45
CA TYR A 616 1.98 0.71 15.23
C TYR A 616 1.18 -0.01 16.32
N GLN A 617 1.83 -0.69 17.27
CA GLN A 617 1.10 -1.37 18.37
C GLN A 617 0.30 -0.40 19.23
N ASP A 618 -0.74 -0.92 19.88
CA ASP A 618 -1.67 -0.13 20.72
C ASP A 618 -1.50 -0.38 22.22
N ILE A 619 -0.51 -1.20 22.62
CA ILE A 619 -0.24 -1.49 24.05
C ILE A 619 1.25 -1.29 24.29
N TRP A 620 1.57 -0.46 25.28
CA TRP A 620 2.95 -0.09 25.60
C TRP A 620 3.30 -0.42 27.03
N THR A 621 4.47 -1.00 27.24
CA THR A 621 5.01 -1.30 28.57
C THR A 621 6.19 -0.39 28.87
N THR A 622 6.13 0.28 30.03
CA THR A 622 7.23 1.09 30.53
C THR A 622 7.63 0.68 31.94
N PRO A 623 8.90 0.90 32.32
CA PRO A 623 9.35 0.57 33.67
C PRO A 623 8.64 1.47 34.73
N ALA A 624 8.24 0.87 35.87
CA ALA A 624 7.84 1.59 37.06
C ALA A 624 8.87 1.41 38.20
N ASP A 625 8.97 0.20 38.76
CA ASP A 625 10.06 -0.24 39.67
C ASP A 625 10.43 -1.67 39.29
N LEU A 626 11.29 -1.80 38.31
CA LEU A 626 11.69 -3.12 37.78
C LEU A 626 12.39 -3.99 38.83
N ALA A 627 13.06 -3.37 39.81
CA ALA A 627 13.71 -4.11 40.89
C ALA A 627 12.68 -4.85 41.78
N LYS A 628 11.45 -4.33 41.83
CA LYS A 628 10.29 -4.96 42.46
C LYS A 628 9.40 -5.71 41.52
N GLY A 629 9.70 -5.73 40.24
CA GLY A 629 8.82 -6.32 39.19
C GLY A 629 7.62 -5.45 38.87
N GLU A 630 7.65 -4.13 39.15
CA GLU A 630 6.55 -3.22 38.78
C GLU A 630 6.75 -2.65 37.39
N ILE A 631 5.71 -2.73 36.56
CA ILE A 631 5.62 -2.16 35.22
C ILE A 631 4.36 -1.31 35.07
N ASN A 632 4.40 -0.35 34.16
CA ASN A 632 3.23 0.40 33.70
C ASN A 632 2.81 -0.14 32.33
N ILE A 633 1.50 -0.35 32.12
CA ILE A 633 0.90 -0.73 30.85
C ILE A 633 0.00 0.41 30.40
N PHE A 634 0.31 1.00 29.26
CA PHE A 634 -0.50 2.05 28.63
C PHE A 634 -1.33 1.43 27.50
N ASN A 635 -2.64 1.65 27.54
CA ASN A 635 -3.58 1.31 26.48
C ASN A 635 -3.73 2.49 25.52
N GLU A 636 -3.11 2.43 24.35
CA GLU A 636 -3.19 3.47 23.31
C GLU A 636 -4.46 3.37 22.44
N ASN A 637 -5.27 2.28 22.56
CA ASN A 637 -6.56 2.19 21.90
C ASN A 637 -7.46 3.35 22.32
N PHE A 638 -8.31 3.81 21.40
CA PHE A 638 -9.28 4.88 21.65
C PHE A 638 -10.67 4.36 22.04
N PHE A 639 -11.00 3.12 21.71
CA PHE A 639 -12.35 2.57 21.90
C PHE A 639 -12.38 1.21 22.61
N ARG A 640 -11.26 0.50 22.68
CA ARG A 640 -11.14 -0.83 23.30
C ARG A 640 -10.40 -0.76 24.64
N ASP A 641 -10.91 -1.49 25.63
CA ASP A 641 -10.13 -1.80 26.83
C ASP A 641 -9.24 -3.04 26.57
N LEU A 642 -8.37 -3.36 27.53
CA LEU A 642 -7.47 -4.49 27.42
C LEU A 642 -8.06 -5.84 27.88
N SER A 643 -9.37 -5.95 28.14
CA SER A 643 -10.00 -7.18 28.61
C SER A 643 -9.95 -8.34 27.61
N SER A 644 -9.84 -8.01 26.32
CA SER A 644 -9.71 -8.98 25.22
C SER A 644 -8.31 -9.61 25.12
N TYR A 645 -7.34 -9.11 25.90
CA TYR A 645 -5.95 -9.55 25.82
C TYR A 645 -5.49 -10.18 27.13
N TYR A 646 -4.43 -10.99 27.04
CA TYR A 646 -3.63 -11.42 28.18
C TYR A 646 -2.16 -11.11 27.88
N MET A 647 -1.35 -10.99 28.94
CA MET A 647 0.09 -10.73 28.82
C MET A 647 0.88 -11.95 29.27
N GLU A 648 1.76 -12.43 28.41
CA GLU A 648 2.82 -13.36 28.78
C GLU A 648 4.09 -12.58 29.09
N TRP A 649 4.83 -12.95 30.14
CA TRP A 649 6.11 -12.36 30.43
C TRP A 649 7.20 -13.42 30.63
N GLN A 650 8.42 -13.06 30.31
CA GLN A 650 9.61 -13.91 30.43
C GLN A 650 10.75 -13.09 31.01
N LEU A 651 11.39 -13.59 32.08
CA LEU A 651 12.64 -13.05 32.55
C LEU A 651 13.78 -13.83 31.91
N LEU A 652 14.69 -13.13 31.25
CA LEU A 652 15.86 -13.69 30.59
C LEU A 652 17.12 -13.32 31.35
N ALA A 653 18.03 -14.29 31.53
CA ALA A 653 19.36 -14.07 32.09
C ALA A 653 20.44 -14.47 31.07
N ASN A 654 21.16 -13.48 30.49
CA ASN A 654 22.08 -13.67 29.35
C ASN A 654 21.40 -14.37 28.17
N GLY A 655 20.16 -13.98 27.85
CA GLY A 655 19.38 -14.53 26.74
C GLY A 655 18.60 -15.81 27.04
N GLU A 656 18.87 -16.49 28.18
CA GLU A 656 18.15 -17.70 28.56
C GLU A 656 16.92 -17.37 29.43
N VAL A 657 15.79 -17.95 29.12
CA VAL A 657 14.55 -17.79 29.89
C VAL A 657 14.69 -18.51 31.24
N VAL A 658 14.61 -17.76 32.33
CA VAL A 658 14.75 -18.31 33.71
C VAL A 658 13.43 -18.28 34.51
N GLN A 659 12.50 -17.40 34.19
CA GLN A 659 11.16 -17.33 34.77
C GLN A 659 10.14 -16.94 33.72
N THR A 660 8.89 -17.41 33.87
CA THR A 660 7.77 -17.06 32.99
C THR A 660 6.49 -16.88 33.79
N GLY A 661 5.54 -16.17 33.25
CA GLY A 661 4.22 -16.06 33.85
C GLY A 661 3.19 -15.45 32.91
N ILE A 662 1.94 -15.47 33.35
CA ILE A 662 0.81 -14.94 32.60
C ILE A 662 0.01 -13.98 33.50
N VAL A 663 -0.36 -12.84 32.93
CA VAL A 663 -1.36 -11.92 33.50
C VAL A 663 -2.58 -11.94 32.62
N SER A 664 -3.63 -12.63 33.07
CA SER A 664 -4.86 -12.87 32.28
C SER A 664 -5.93 -11.79 32.46
N ASP A 665 -5.87 -11.02 33.53
CA ASP A 665 -6.86 -9.97 33.84
C ASP A 665 -6.25 -8.58 33.67
N LEU A 666 -6.22 -8.10 32.40
CA LEU A 666 -5.77 -6.78 32.07
C LEU A 666 -6.96 -5.83 32.05
N LYS A 667 -6.95 -4.83 32.93
CA LYS A 667 -8.03 -3.83 33.06
C LYS A 667 -7.47 -2.42 32.87
N ALA A 668 -7.23 -2.05 31.64
CA ALA A 668 -6.92 -0.67 31.28
C ALA A 668 -7.97 -0.17 30.28
N ALA A 669 -8.70 0.86 30.68
CA ALA A 669 -9.64 1.53 29.76
C ALA A 669 -8.85 2.22 28.62
N PRO A 670 -9.52 2.61 27.51
CA PRO A 670 -8.88 3.38 26.44
C PRO A 670 -8.12 4.59 26.99
N GLN A 671 -6.91 4.82 26.47
CA GLN A 671 -6.04 5.94 26.82
C GLN A 671 -5.64 5.99 28.32
N GLN A 672 -5.68 4.87 29.01
CA GLN A 672 -5.31 4.76 30.43
C GLN A 672 -4.03 3.95 30.64
N THR A 673 -3.29 4.35 31.69
CA THR A 673 -2.14 3.60 32.18
C THR A 673 -2.50 2.87 33.47
N VAL A 674 -2.16 1.60 33.56
CA VAL A 674 -2.30 0.80 34.78
C VAL A 674 -0.96 0.26 35.22
N LYS A 675 -0.77 0.14 36.54
CA LYS A 675 0.42 -0.47 37.12
C LYS A 675 0.14 -1.94 37.39
N VAL A 676 1.08 -2.80 37.00
CA VAL A 676 1.03 -4.24 37.22
C VAL A 676 2.27 -4.70 37.98
N GLN A 677 2.07 -5.56 38.98
CA GLN A 677 3.12 -6.21 39.75
C GLN A 677 3.34 -7.61 39.22
N LEU A 678 4.56 -7.88 38.72
CA LEU A 678 4.99 -9.21 38.30
C LEU A 678 5.74 -9.94 39.44
N PRO A 679 5.52 -11.24 39.65
CA PRO A 679 6.19 -12.01 40.69
C PRO A 679 7.63 -12.42 40.27
N ILE A 680 8.46 -11.43 39.93
CA ILE A 680 9.85 -11.64 39.53
C ILE A 680 10.75 -11.86 40.75
N ASP A 681 11.52 -12.93 40.78
CA ASP A 681 12.56 -13.18 41.77
C ASP A 681 13.97 -13.22 41.14
N THR A 682 14.80 -12.24 41.50
CA THR A 682 16.16 -12.10 40.99
C THR A 682 17.23 -12.55 42.01
N LYS A 683 16.84 -12.96 43.24
CA LYS A 683 17.77 -13.24 44.36
C LYS A 683 18.78 -14.30 44.08
N ASN A 684 18.38 -15.35 43.32
CA ASN A 684 19.23 -16.51 43.01
C ASN A 684 19.92 -16.40 41.64
N ILE A 685 19.82 -15.21 40.96
CA ILE A 685 20.46 -14.99 39.65
C ILE A 685 21.78 -14.23 39.86
N CYS A 686 22.89 -14.78 39.33
CA CYS A 686 24.21 -14.15 39.45
C CYS A 686 24.13 -12.64 39.10
N PRO A 687 24.69 -11.75 39.97
CA PRO A 687 24.75 -10.30 39.65
C PRO A 687 25.56 -9.98 38.39
N CYS A 688 26.36 -10.92 37.90
CA CYS A 688 27.15 -10.81 36.67
C CYS A 688 26.33 -10.95 35.37
N LYS A 689 25.10 -11.49 35.45
CA LYS A 689 24.25 -11.72 34.23
C LYS A 689 23.40 -10.48 33.88
N GLU A 690 23.29 -10.22 32.61
CA GLU A 690 22.24 -9.33 32.07
C GLU A 690 20.87 -9.89 32.44
N LEU A 691 19.91 -9.02 32.73
CA LEU A 691 18.53 -9.39 32.97
C LEU A 691 17.61 -8.57 32.11
N LEU A 692 16.85 -9.22 31.25
CA LEU A 692 15.84 -8.63 30.38
C LEU A 692 14.45 -9.19 30.72
N LEU A 693 13.44 -8.33 30.70
CA LEU A 693 12.05 -8.71 30.84
C LEU A 693 11.36 -8.54 29.49
N ASN A 694 10.95 -9.66 28.87
CA ASN A 694 10.05 -9.64 27.71
C ASN A 694 8.61 -9.69 28.17
N VAL A 695 7.75 -8.90 27.54
CA VAL A 695 6.30 -8.93 27.69
C VAL A 695 5.65 -9.04 26.31
N ASN A 696 4.64 -9.90 26.19
CA ASN A 696 3.90 -10.14 24.95
C ASN A 696 2.40 -10.09 25.25
N TYR A 697 1.68 -9.23 24.52
CA TYR A 697 0.21 -9.11 24.63
C TYR A 697 -0.43 -9.95 23.54
N LYS A 698 -1.34 -10.82 23.92
CA LYS A 698 -1.95 -11.81 23.03
C LYS A 698 -3.47 -11.79 23.09
N LEU A 699 -4.11 -12.11 21.97
CA LEU A 699 -5.56 -12.25 21.88
C LEU A 699 -6.06 -13.43 22.72
N LYS A 700 -7.07 -13.23 23.58
CA LYS A 700 -7.75 -14.31 24.32
C LYS A 700 -8.60 -15.19 23.43
N ALA A 701 -9.25 -14.60 22.45
CA ALA A 701 -10.09 -15.30 21.47
C ALA A 701 -9.68 -14.92 20.06
N ALA A 702 -10.05 -15.74 19.09
CA ALA A 702 -9.88 -15.36 17.68
C ALA A 702 -10.72 -14.12 17.37
N GLU A 703 -10.11 -13.15 16.71
CA GLU A 703 -10.76 -11.91 16.30
C GLU A 703 -10.45 -11.63 14.84
N THR A 704 -11.45 -11.16 14.09
CA THR A 704 -11.29 -10.81 12.69
C THR A 704 -10.60 -11.95 11.92
N LEU A 705 -9.43 -11.71 11.36
CA LEU A 705 -8.64 -12.71 10.61
C LEU A 705 -7.46 -13.26 11.44
N LEU A 706 -7.38 -12.91 12.73
CA LEU A 706 -6.30 -13.31 13.62
C LEU A 706 -6.75 -14.44 14.58
N PRO A 707 -6.00 -15.54 14.72
CA PRO A 707 -6.33 -16.60 15.66
C PRO A 707 -6.11 -16.17 17.12
N ALA A 708 -6.76 -16.87 18.06
CA ALA A 708 -6.44 -16.74 19.47
C ALA A 708 -4.95 -17.01 19.73
N GLY A 709 -4.36 -16.27 20.66
CA GLY A 709 -2.93 -16.36 20.97
C GLY A 709 -2.01 -15.57 20.06
N THR A 710 -2.53 -14.88 19.02
CA THR A 710 -1.73 -13.95 18.21
C THR A 710 -1.18 -12.84 19.09
N THR A 711 0.12 -12.59 18.99
CA THR A 711 0.79 -11.45 19.65
C THR A 711 0.48 -10.18 18.89
N VAL A 712 -0.12 -9.18 19.55
CA VAL A 712 -0.50 -7.89 18.98
C VAL A 712 0.40 -6.74 19.43
N ALA A 713 1.11 -6.92 20.54
CA ALA A 713 2.08 -5.95 21.05
C ALA A 713 3.13 -6.65 21.92
N TYR A 714 4.30 -6.05 22.03
CA TYR A 714 5.38 -6.58 22.84
C TYR A 714 6.38 -5.49 23.22
N ASP A 715 7.06 -5.69 24.36
CA ASP A 715 8.15 -4.85 24.82
C ASP A 715 9.25 -5.69 25.47
N GLN A 716 10.48 -5.18 25.46
CA GLN A 716 11.60 -5.70 26.21
C GLN A 716 12.17 -4.61 27.10
N LEU A 717 12.24 -4.87 28.41
CA LEU A 717 12.75 -3.94 29.42
C LEU A 717 14.05 -4.48 30.02
N SER A 718 15.08 -3.61 30.15
CA SER A 718 16.30 -3.97 30.85
C SER A 718 16.12 -3.78 32.36
N ILE A 719 16.22 -4.89 33.09
CA ILE A 719 16.29 -4.88 34.57
C ILE A 719 17.73 -4.68 35.02
N ARG A 720 18.66 -5.25 34.29
CA ARG A 720 20.10 -5.16 34.52
C ARG A 720 20.84 -5.28 33.21
N ASP A 721 21.59 -4.25 32.88
CA ASP A 721 22.34 -4.19 31.63
C ASP A 721 23.50 -5.17 31.63
N TYR A 722 23.84 -5.66 30.43
CA TYR A 722 25.04 -6.43 30.20
C TYR A 722 26.28 -5.60 30.55
N LYS A 723 27.12 -6.15 31.39
CA LYS A 723 28.45 -5.59 31.67
C LYS A 723 29.46 -6.47 30.97
N ALA A 724 30.03 -5.95 29.90
CA ALA A 724 31.13 -6.62 29.24
C ALA A 724 32.23 -6.90 30.25
N PRO A 725 32.75 -8.13 30.31
CA PRO A 725 33.91 -8.39 31.14
C PRO A 725 35.06 -7.47 30.66
N GLU A 726 35.74 -6.86 31.60
CA GLU A 726 36.93 -6.09 31.28
C GLU A 726 37.98 -7.03 30.70
N LEU A 727 38.28 -6.92 29.42
CA LEU A 727 39.32 -7.69 28.76
C LEU A 727 40.67 -7.21 29.26
N LYS A 728 41.19 -7.85 30.29
CA LYS A 728 42.54 -7.59 30.82
C LYS A 728 43.54 -8.35 29.99
N LEU A 729 44.36 -7.61 29.24
CA LEU A 729 45.49 -8.17 28.52
C LEU A 729 46.72 -8.34 29.44
N GLU A 730 46.49 -8.71 30.71
CA GLU A 730 47.55 -8.95 31.66
C GLU A 730 48.18 -10.31 31.41
N ASN A 731 49.47 -10.42 31.71
CA ASN A 731 50.16 -11.73 31.70
C ASN A 731 49.59 -12.61 32.81
N VAL A 732 49.35 -13.87 32.50
CA VAL A 732 48.91 -14.84 33.48
C VAL A 732 50.14 -15.34 34.26
N GLN A 733 50.19 -15.06 35.56
CA GLN A 733 51.26 -15.58 36.45
C GLN A 733 50.89 -16.99 36.92
N ALA A 734 51.72 -17.98 36.58
CA ALA A 734 51.67 -19.26 37.27
C ALA A 734 52.29 -19.09 38.66
N SER A 735 51.57 -19.57 39.70
CA SER A 735 51.94 -19.38 41.08
C SER A 735 53.47 -19.54 41.35
N ASN A 736 54.07 -18.44 41.83
CA ASN A 736 55.48 -18.34 42.29
C ASN A 736 56.60 -18.52 41.24
N LEU A 737 56.31 -18.50 39.94
CA LEU A 737 57.34 -18.55 38.91
C LEU A 737 57.39 -17.19 38.19
N ALA A 738 58.55 -16.82 37.59
CA ALA A 738 58.69 -15.64 36.76
C ALA A 738 57.68 -15.66 35.61
N VAL A 739 57.15 -14.49 35.25
CA VAL A 739 56.25 -14.38 34.10
C VAL A 739 56.98 -14.84 32.84
N ASN A 740 56.40 -15.84 32.14
CA ASN A 740 56.94 -16.31 30.87
C ASN A 740 56.62 -15.25 29.80
N VAL A 741 57.57 -14.37 29.50
CA VAL A 741 57.42 -13.29 28.52
C VAL A 741 57.43 -13.86 27.11
N PRO A 742 56.54 -13.45 26.20
CA PRO A 742 56.59 -13.87 24.81
C PRO A 742 57.95 -13.51 24.17
N SER A 743 58.51 -14.37 23.36
CA SER A 743 59.73 -14.13 22.60
C SER A 743 59.37 -13.54 21.21
N ILE A 744 60.23 -12.67 20.71
CA ILE A 744 60.11 -12.12 19.37
C ILE A 744 61.32 -12.63 18.55
N LEU A 745 61.01 -13.39 17.48
CA LEU A 745 62.00 -13.90 16.55
C LEU A 745 62.07 -12.97 15.33
N ASP A 746 63.18 -12.26 15.19
CA ASP A 746 63.40 -11.22 14.14
C ASP A 746 64.48 -11.67 13.13
N ASN A 747 64.73 -12.94 13.03
CA ASN A 747 65.73 -13.51 12.13
C ASN A 747 65.19 -14.13 10.86
N ASP A 748 63.88 -14.18 10.68
CA ASP A 748 63.25 -14.64 9.44
C ASP A 748 63.16 -13.48 8.42
N HIS A 749 63.36 -13.78 7.16
CA HIS A 749 63.38 -12.79 6.08
C HIS A 749 61.95 -12.30 5.72
N TYR A 750 60.94 -13.14 5.84
CA TYR A 750 59.58 -12.89 5.40
C TYR A 750 58.65 -12.53 6.56
N TYR A 751 58.92 -13.06 7.76
CA TYR A 751 58.02 -12.96 8.90
C TYR A 751 58.76 -12.43 10.16
N LEU A 752 57.99 -11.59 10.89
CA LEU A 752 58.29 -11.31 12.28
C LEU A 752 57.42 -12.25 13.14
N ILE A 753 58.05 -13.07 13.96
CA ILE A 753 57.34 -14.13 14.68
C ILE A 753 57.31 -13.81 16.16
N VAL A 754 56.10 -13.85 16.77
CA VAL A 754 55.91 -13.76 18.23
C VAL A 754 55.52 -15.11 18.75
N LYS A 755 56.29 -15.66 19.68
CA LYS A 755 56.06 -16.99 20.27
C LYS A 755 55.90 -16.91 21.78
N GLY A 756 54.93 -17.64 22.29
CA GLY A 756 54.77 -17.99 23.69
C GLY A 756 54.90 -19.50 23.92
N GLU A 757 54.52 -19.95 25.09
CA GLU A 757 54.55 -21.37 25.46
C GLU A 757 53.66 -22.23 24.57
N ASN A 758 52.45 -21.73 24.30
CA ASN A 758 51.40 -22.47 23.60
C ASN A 758 50.83 -21.73 22.38
N PHE A 759 51.53 -20.71 21.87
CA PHE A 759 51.05 -19.95 20.69
C PHE A 759 52.22 -19.46 19.82
N SER A 760 51.91 -19.19 18.55
CA SER A 760 52.77 -18.49 17.61
C SER A 760 51.94 -17.55 16.73
N MET A 761 52.42 -16.35 16.49
CA MET A 761 51.83 -15.33 15.61
C MET A 761 52.91 -14.86 14.64
N ASP A 762 52.60 -14.93 13.33
CA ASP A 762 53.50 -14.45 12.27
C ASP A 762 52.94 -13.18 11.66
N PHE A 763 53.78 -12.16 11.56
CA PHE A 763 53.47 -10.89 10.91
C PHE A 763 54.29 -10.80 9.62
N ASN A 764 53.60 -10.58 8.51
CA ASN A 764 54.21 -10.40 7.19
C ASN A 764 55.03 -9.10 7.16
N ARG A 765 56.33 -9.18 6.88
CA ARG A 765 57.21 -8.01 6.89
C ARG A 765 56.97 -7.04 5.73
N GLN A 766 56.35 -7.52 4.65
CA GLN A 766 56.06 -6.66 3.49
C GLN A 766 54.92 -5.68 3.74
N ASN A 767 53.92 -6.11 4.49
CA ASN A 767 52.73 -5.31 4.71
C ASN A 767 52.40 -5.08 6.20
N GLY A 768 53.09 -5.74 7.15
CA GLY A 768 52.89 -5.55 8.60
C GLY A 768 51.62 -6.20 9.17
N TYR A 769 50.93 -7.05 8.42
CA TYR A 769 49.70 -7.70 8.89
C TYR A 769 49.98 -9.01 9.60
N LEU A 770 49.11 -9.32 10.57
CA LEU A 770 49.06 -10.67 11.17
C LEU A 770 48.56 -11.63 10.09
N CYS A 771 49.35 -12.63 9.73
CA CYS A 771 49.04 -13.57 8.65
C CYS A 771 48.99 -15.04 9.13
N ARG A 772 49.37 -15.31 10.39
CA ARG A 772 49.23 -16.63 11.00
C ARG A 772 49.09 -16.51 12.51
N TYR A 773 48.18 -17.34 13.05
CA TYR A 773 47.96 -17.41 14.49
C TYR A 773 47.66 -18.85 14.89
N ASP A 774 48.57 -19.46 15.61
CA ASP A 774 48.50 -20.80 16.15
C ASP A 774 48.32 -20.76 17.66
N VAL A 775 47.44 -21.57 18.20
CA VAL A 775 47.23 -21.76 19.66
C VAL A 775 47.14 -23.26 19.96
N ASN A 776 48.00 -23.77 20.83
CA ASN A 776 48.07 -25.17 21.19
C ASN A 776 48.18 -26.13 19.97
N GLY A 777 48.84 -25.69 18.91
CA GLY A 777 48.99 -26.44 17.66
C GLY A 777 47.74 -26.38 16.75
N MET A 778 46.74 -25.57 17.11
CA MET A 778 45.58 -25.32 16.26
C MET A 778 45.77 -23.98 15.56
N GLN A 779 45.66 -23.98 14.23
CA GLN A 779 45.70 -22.77 13.41
C GLN A 779 44.36 -22.05 13.53
N MET A 780 44.40 -20.78 13.93
CA MET A 780 43.21 -19.96 14.18
C MET A 780 42.83 -19.09 12.97
N MET A 781 43.68 -19.01 11.96
CA MET A 781 43.47 -18.27 10.72
C MET A 781 43.67 -19.23 9.54
N GLU A 782 42.86 -19.12 8.50
CA GLU A 782 43.02 -19.86 7.26
C GLU A 782 44.33 -19.53 6.56
N ASP A 783 45.00 -20.52 5.95
CA ASP A 783 46.23 -20.32 5.21
C ASP A 783 46.04 -19.29 4.08
N GLY A 784 46.91 -18.29 4.06
CA GLY A 784 46.87 -17.18 3.10
C GLY A 784 45.95 -16.04 3.49
N SER A 785 45.22 -16.13 4.61
CA SER A 785 44.47 -15.00 5.14
C SER A 785 45.36 -14.04 5.92
N GLU A 786 44.98 -12.77 5.97
CA GLU A 786 45.63 -11.73 6.76
C GLU A 786 44.60 -10.88 7.49
N LEU A 787 44.91 -10.44 8.70
CA LEU A 787 44.07 -9.47 9.42
C LEU A 787 44.36 -8.07 8.90
N THR A 788 43.48 -7.59 8.02
CA THR A 788 43.65 -6.35 7.22
C THR A 788 42.74 -5.23 7.67
N PRO A 789 43.17 -3.96 7.56
CA PRO A 789 42.28 -2.81 7.72
C PRO A 789 41.15 -2.81 6.68
N ASN A 790 39.93 -2.51 7.11
CA ASN A 790 38.75 -2.46 6.22
C ASN A 790 37.97 -1.16 6.42
N PHE A 791 37.74 -0.47 5.31
CA PHE A 791 36.98 0.79 5.24
C PHE A 791 35.77 0.71 4.32
N TRP A 792 35.49 -0.48 3.77
CA TRP A 792 34.47 -0.71 2.76
C TRP A 792 33.50 -1.80 3.18
N ARG A 793 32.26 -1.69 2.69
CA ARG A 793 31.25 -2.74 2.72
C ARG A 793 30.56 -2.85 1.37
N ALA A 794 29.82 -3.91 1.12
CA ALA A 794 28.94 -4.02 -0.03
C ALA A 794 27.90 -2.89 -0.01
N PRO A 795 27.80 -2.10 -1.09
CA PRO A 795 26.77 -1.07 -1.19
C PRO A 795 25.36 -1.68 -1.23
N THR A 796 24.41 -1.00 -0.60
CA THR A 796 22.98 -1.28 -0.71
C THR A 796 22.38 -0.50 -1.89
N ASP A 797 21.12 -0.79 -2.25
CA ASP A 797 20.39 -0.04 -3.28
C ASP A 797 20.31 1.45 -2.97
N ASN A 798 20.13 1.83 -1.71
CA ASN A 798 20.14 3.22 -1.28
C ASN A 798 21.51 3.87 -1.48
N ASP A 799 22.60 3.14 -1.21
CA ASP A 799 23.95 3.61 -1.49
C ASP A 799 24.15 3.86 -2.98
N PHE A 800 23.63 2.98 -3.84
CA PHE A 800 23.65 3.14 -5.30
C PHE A 800 22.83 4.35 -5.74
N GLY A 801 21.62 4.52 -5.22
CA GLY A 801 20.78 5.68 -5.49
C GLY A 801 21.42 7.00 -5.08
N ALA A 802 22.06 7.05 -3.92
CA ALA A 802 22.83 8.21 -3.44
C ALA A 802 24.20 8.37 -4.12
N GLY A 803 24.62 7.41 -4.93
CA GLY A 803 25.92 7.40 -5.62
C GLY A 803 27.12 7.19 -4.69
N LEU A 804 26.89 6.59 -3.48
CA LEU A 804 27.94 6.44 -2.46
C LEU A 804 29.05 5.49 -2.91
N GLN A 805 28.74 4.48 -3.69
CA GLN A 805 29.71 3.57 -4.30
C GLN A 805 30.76 4.31 -5.17
N ARG A 806 30.41 5.48 -5.71
CA ARG A 806 31.32 6.36 -6.45
C ARG A 806 31.96 7.41 -5.55
N LYS A 807 31.16 8.06 -4.70
CA LYS A 807 31.63 9.09 -3.77
C LYS A 807 32.67 8.58 -2.79
N TYR A 808 32.52 7.34 -2.30
CA TYR A 808 33.37 6.73 -1.30
C TYR A 808 34.39 5.74 -1.88
N ALA A 809 34.47 5.61 -3.21
CA ALA A 809 35.30 4.63 -3.90
C ALA A 809 36.77 4.61 -3.46
N VAL A 810 37.33 5.75 -3.05
CA VAL A 810 38.71 5.87 -2.55
C VAL A 810 38.98 4.97 -1.33
N TRP A 811 37.91 4.69 -0.53
CA TRP A 811 38.01 3.86 0.67
C TRP A 811 37.98 2.36 0.39
N LYS A 812 37.62 1.94 -0.83
CA LYS A 812 37.71 0.54 -1.25
C LYS A 812 39.16 0.06 -1.32
N ASN A 813 40.09 0.94 -1.71
CA ASN A 813 41.51 0.72 -1.70
C ASN A 813 42.26 2.04 -1.46
N PRO A 814 42.52 2.41 -0.18
CA PRO A 814 43.17 3.69 0.16
C PRO A 814 44.70 3.66 -0.04
N GLU A 815 45.25 2.65 -0.72
CA GLU A 815 46.68 2.48 -1.00
C GLU A 815 47.54 2.54 0.27
N LEU A 816 47.34 1.57 1.17
CA LEU A 816 48.14 1.46 2.39
C LEU A 816 49.55 1.02 2.07
N LYS A 817 50.53 1.89 2.33
CA LYS A 817 51.95 1.60 2.17
C LYS A 817 52.62 1.51 3.52
N LEU A 818 53.14 0.33 3.89
CA LEU A 818 53.93 0.15 5.12
C LEU A 818 55.19 1.07 5.05
N THR A 819 55.34 1.91 6.07
CA THR A 819 56.50 2.83 6.22
C THR A 819 57.40 2.45 7.38
N SER A 820 56.85 1.73 8.36
CA SER A 820 57.61 1.27 9.52
C SER A 820 56.97 0.02 10.11
N LEU A 821 57.82 -0.96 10.46
CA LEU A 821 57.40 -2.12 11.28
C LEU A 821 58.40 -2.18 12.45
N LYS A 822 57.88 -1.95 13.68
CA LYS A 822 58.68 -1.95 14.91
C LYS A 822 58.12 -3.00 15.89
N HIS A 823 58.94 -3.57 16.69
CA HIS A 823 58.58 -4.53 17.71
C HIS A 823 59.42 -4.37 18.96
N GLY A 824 58.98 -4.93 20.06
CA GLY A 824 59.64 -4.93 21.34
C GLY A 824 58.84 -5.59 22.43
N ILE A 825 59.47 -5.74 23.61
CA ILE A 825 58.78 -6.17 24.83
C ILE A 825 58.50 -4.94 25.68
N GLU A 826 57.24 -4.71 26.01
CA GLU A 826 56.76 -3.61 26.85
C GLU A 826 55.83 -4.20 27.92
N ASN A 827 56.14 -3.89 29.21
CA ASN A 827 55.35 -4.44 30.36
C ASN A 827 55.16 -5.96 30.28
N ASP A 828 56.23 -6.68 29.95
CA ASP A 828 56.27 -8.13 29.76
C ASP A 828 55.36 -8.68 28.66
N GLN A 829 54.88 -7.85 27.75
CA GLN A 829 54.04 -8.19 26.57
C GLN A 829 54.84 -7.95 25.30
N ALA A 830 54.63 -8.78 24.29
CA ALA A 830 55.19 -8.50 22.97
C ALA A 830 54.30 -7.45 22.27
N VAL A 831 54.94 -6.44 21.69
CA VAL A 831 54.29 -5.34 20.98
C VAL A 831 54.82 -5.27 19.57
N VAL A 832 53.93 -5.32 18.60
CA VAL A 832 54.24 -5.07 17.17
C VAL A 832 53.50 -3.84 16.69
N ARG A 833 54.21 -2.90 16.07
CA ARG A 833 53.66 -1.64 15.58
C ARG A 833 53.95 -1.52 14.10
N ALA A 834 52.90 -1.36 13.30
CA ALA A 834 53.00 -1.05 11.88
C ALA A 834 52.44 0.34 11.62
N GLU A 835 53.18 1.16 10.83
CA GLU A 835 52.78 2.48 10.38
C GLU A 835 52.63 2.47 8.86
N TYR A 836 51.52 3.05 8.37
CA TYR A 836 51.23 3.10 6.96
C TYR A 836 50.96 4.53 6.52
N ASP A 837 51.45 4.87 5.36
CA ASP A 837 50.98 6.03 4.61
C ASP A 837 49.70 5.61 3.85
N MET A 838 48.67 6.42 3.95
CA MET A 838 47.43 6.30 3.19
C MET A 838 47.45 7.26 2.03
N LYS A 839 48.12 6.87 0.94
CA LYS A 839 48.45 7.76 -0.15
C LYS A 839 47.25 8.42 -0.84
N SER A 840 46.19 7.63 -1.11
CA SER A 840 45.01 8.08 -1.84
C SER A 840 44.12 9.02 -1.02
N VAL A 841 44.12 8.87 0.30
CA VAL A 841 43.29 9.68 1.21
C VAL A 841 44.07 10.72 1.99
N GLY A 842 45.37 10.69 1.93
CA GLY A 842 46.25 11.64 2.65
C GLY A 842 46.10 11.52 4.16
N GLY A 843 46.74 10.55 4.74
CA GLY A 843 46.71 10.31 6.16
C GLY A 843 47.69 9.22 6.55
N LYS A 844 47.74 8.90 7.84
CA LYS A 844 48.52 7.79 8.37
C LYS A 844 47.61 6.82 9.11
N LEU A 845 47.90 5.53 8.97
CA LEU A 845 47.30 4.47 9.75
C LEU A 845 48.35 3.82 10.63
N PHE A 846 47.97 3.53 11.87
CA PHE A 846 48.79 2.86 12.82
C PHE A 846 48.06 1.62 13.31
N LEU A 847 48.70 0.45 13.20
CA LEU A 847 48.25 -0.78 13.84
C LEU A 847 49.23 -1.11 14.98
N THR A 848 48.68 -1.41 16.15
CA THR A 848 49.44 -1.88 17.29
C THR A 848 48.85 -3.19 17.77
N TYR A 849 49.63 -4.24 17.76
CA TYR A 849 49.30 -5.55 18.31
C TYR A 849 50.06 -5.69 19.65
N THR A 850 49.29 -5.88 20.73
CA THR A 850 49.85 -6.11 22.07
C THR A 850 49.46 -7.53 22.49
N ILE A 851 50.45 -8.36 22.75
CA ILE A 851 50.28 -9.82 22.88
C ILE A 851 50.79 -10.24 24.25
N ASN A 852 49.94 -10.90 25.04
CA ASN A 852 50.31 -11.43 26.36
C ASN A 852 50.98 -12.82 26.27
N ASN A 853 51.42 -13.34 27.41
CA ASN A 853 52.11 -14.64 27.49
C ASN A 853 51.22 -15.88 27.23
N LYS A 854 49.91 -15.70 27.08
CA LYS A 854 48.94 -16.76 26.70
C LYS A 854 48.46 -16.64 25.26
N GLY A 855 48.95 -15.67 24.49
CA GLY A 855 48.58 -15.46 23.11
C GLY A 855 47.31 -14.60 22.89
N ALA A 856 46.71 -14.08 23.96
CA ALA A 856 45.67 -13.10 23.76
C ALA A 856 46.27 -11.81 23.14
N VAL A 857 45.63 -11.31 22.07
CA VAL A 857 46.11 -10.14 21.32
C VAL A 857 45.10 -8.99 21.32
N LYS A 858 45.58 -7.82 21.68
CA LYS A 858 44.82 -6.57 21.48
C LYS A 858 45.35 -5.89 20.24
N VAL A 859 44.44 -5.69 19.29
CA VAL A 859 44.71 -4.93 18.06
C VAL A 859 44.16 -3.54 18.22
N THR A 860 45.01 -2.53 18.11
CA THR A 860 44.60 -1.12 18.12
C THR A 860 44.83 -0.54 16.74
N GLN A 861 43.76 -0.06 16.12
CA GLN A 861 43.81 0.66 14.84
C GLN A 861 43.55 2.15 15.09
N LYS A 862 44.45 2.99 14.61
CA LYS A 862 44.36 4.46 14.74
C LYS A 862 44.65 5.10 13.41
N MET A 863 43.74 5.96 12.95
CA MET A 863 43.95 6.79 11.76
C MET A 863 44.18 8.25 12.16
N VAL A 864 45.15 8.89 11.51
CA VAL A 864 45.37 10.32 11.59
C VAL A 864 45.21 10.90 10.18
N ALA A 865 44.10 11.62 9.97
CA ALA A 865 43.75 12.22 8.70
C ALA A 865 44.60 13.50 8.44
N ASP A 866 44.97 13.73 7.18
CA ASP A 866 45.50 15.00 6.72
C ASP A 866 44.35 16.01 6.50
N LYS A 867 44.20 16.97 7.41
CA LYS A 867 43.12 17.96 7.36
C LYS A 867 43.19 18.89 6.14
N SER A 868 44.31 18.94 5.41
CA SER A 868 44.45 19.72 4.20
C SER A 868 43.80 19.06 2.98
N LYS A 869 43.51 17.77 3.04
CA LYS A 869 42.92 17.02 1.94
C LYS A 869 41.41 16.88 2.16
N LYS A 870 40.63 17.19 1.12
CA LYS A 870 39.19 16.95 1.09
C LYS A 870 38.95 15.51 0.64
N VAL A 871 38.63 14.64 1.58
CA VAL A 871 38.28 13.23 1.32
C VAL A 871 36.86 13.01 1.74
N SER A 872 36.14 12.11 1.05
CA SER A 872 34.78 11.69 1.41
C SER A 872 34.73 11.01 2.77
N GLU A 873 33.52 10.86 3.29
CA GLU A 873 33.21 9.92 4.37
C GLU A 873 33.50 8.47 3.94
N MET A 874 33.55 7.54 4.88
CA MET A 874 33.77 6.12 4.65
C MET A 874 32.58 5.29 5.18
N PHE A 875 32.36 4.09 4.61
CA PHE A 875 31.28 3.21 5.07
C PHE A 875 31.56 2.59 6.45
N ARG A 876 32.81 2.31 6.78
CA ARG A 876 33.21 1.71 8.05
C ARG A 876 34.66 2.00 8.37
N PHE A 877 35.01 1.76 9.62
CA PHE A 877 36.38 1.76 10.12
C PHE A 877 36.60 0.54 10.97
N GLY A 878 37.38 -0.42 10.53
CA GLY A 878 37.58 -1.68 11.24
C GLY A 878 38.64 -2.57 10.61
N MET A 879 38.64 -3.81 11.06
CA MET A 879 39.50 -4.87 10.56
C MET A 879 38.69 -5.95 9.89
N GLN A 880 39.30 -6.66 8.96
CA GLN A 880 38.76 -7.81 8.25
C GLN A 880 39.78 -8.95 8.30
N LEU A 881 39.26 -10.16 8.57
CA LEU A 881 39.98 -11.41 8.47
C LEU A 881 39.51 -12.14 7.22
#